data_489e5635f7c857d65f363f02abed67d1
#
_entry.id   489e5635f7c857d65f363f02abed67d1
#
_cell.length_a   1.000
_cell.length_b   1.000
_cell.length_c   1.000
_cell.angle_alpha   90.00
_cell.angle_beta   90.00
_cell.angle_gamma   90.00
#
_symmetry.space_group_name_H-M   'P 1'
#
loop_
_entity.id
_entity.type
_entity.pdbx_description
1 polymer ?
#
loop_
_entity_poly.entity_id
_entity_poly.type
_entity_poly.pdbx_seq_one_letter_code
_entity_poly.pdbx_strand_id
1 'polypeptide(L)'
;MSQAGQACQRPDCGGRYEDVGGGELYCDTCGLAPVVSAGGPPLGGGTVGSPPTGVTGGGRGSRGSAGSGGSGSSGRSGRSARTSSQSSKSRRSVSGRLSRSLSGRSSSRSVSVRSSGSAAGSSGRGRLGAGLVQVPQVPRPDPHSMVLENPEVPERKRFCSRSDCGAPVGRARGDRPGRTEGFCTKCGHPYSFVPKLRAGDIVHGQYEVVGCLAHGGLGWIYLAVDRAVSDRWVVLKGLLDTGDQDAMAAAISERRFLAEIEHANIVRIYNFVEHLDQRTGSLDGYIVMEYVGGKSLKEIANSRRTQDGRRDPLPVEQACAYGIEALEALGHLHSRNLLYCDFKVDNAIQTEDQLKLIDMGAVRRMDDDESAIYGTVGYQAPEVAEVGPSVASDLYTVGRTLAVLTFDFQGYTNVFADSLPDPDSIEVFRQYESFYRLLVRATDPDPARRFASAQEMAEQLTGVLREVVSVQTGRARPALSTLFGPEPKVTDTELFPALDGDVSRLGARAAQTRRSPAPALTHGTANTAGTAPAAATASPAGGTAPGAPAAPAAPALVKPVDAPAAALALPVPHVDPTDPNAGFLAGLSTSAPGELVNALAAAPAQSTETRLRQVRAWLQTGDAGPALEVLRRLEEQQPDDWRVVWYRGVACLVTADHEGAALAFDAVYDAFPGEIAPKLALGLCAEVLGQLDNAAEYYRLVWSTDPSHVGAAFALARVQLAAGDRRGAVRTLESVPESSIHYTAARVAAVRARLRHRTAVASDTPFLEDLTAAAGQVEALQAYGLDPARRERLSAEVLGCALDWILSGGRAADPAARRVLLGSDLDERGLRFGLERSYRTLARLAPGGEERIDLVERANRYRPRTWV
;
A
#
# COMPACT_ATOMS: atom_id res chain seq x y z
N MET A 1 5.08 32.14 -27.42
CA MET A 1 4.52 32.82 -26.22
C MET A 1 4.80 31.88 -25.06
N SER A 2 5.45 32.38 -24.03
CA SER A 2 5.74 31.57 -22.82
C SER A 2 4.43 31.10 -22.17
N GLN A 3 4.29 29.81 -21.92
CA GLN A 3 3.15 29.23 -21.22
C GLN A 3 3.28 29.41 -19.68
N ALA A 4 4.33 30.06 -19.22
CA ALA A 4 4.50 30.39 -17.81
C ALA A 4 3.35 31.27 -17.30
N GLY A 5 2.79 30.94 -16.13
CA GLY A 5 1.63 31.60 -15.54
C GLY A 5 0.24 31.13 -16.04
N GLN A 6 0.18 30.24 -17.05
CA GLN A 6 -1.09 29.66 -17.49
C GLN A 6 -1.57 28.59 -16.50
N ALA A 7 -2.90 28.41 -16.39
CA ALA A 7 -3.49 27.35 -15.59
C ALA A 7 -3.10 25.98 -16.10
N CYS A 8 -2.94 25.02 -15.18
CA CYS A 8 -2.65 23.64 -15.53
C CYS A 8 -3.75 23.05 -16.42
N GLN A 9 -3.35 22.38 -17.50
CA GLN A 9 -4.28 21.83 -18.50
C GLN A 9 -4.89 20.48 -18.09
N ARG A 10 -4.56 19.97 -16.91
CA ARG A 10 -5.08 18.69 -16.43
C ARG A 10 -6.40 18.89 -15.71
N PRO A 11 -7.39 18.01 -15.94
CA PRO A 11 -8.63 18.03 -15.17
C PRO A 11 -8.31 17.88 -13.68
N ASP A 12 -9.02 18.63 -12.85
CA ASP A 12 -8.93 18.65 -11.40
C ASP A 12 -7.63 19.22 -10.78
N CYS A 13 -6.75 19.86 -11.59
CA CYS A 13 -5.56 20.54 -11.11
C CYS A 13 -5.74 22.06 -11.14
N GLY A 14 -5.79 22.71 -9.97
CA GLY A 14 -5.92 24.16 -9.83
C GLY A 14 -4.60 24.94 -9.95
N GLY A 15 -3.47 24.29 -10.29
CA GLY A 15 -2.14 24.88 -10.36
C GLY A 15 -1.87 25.69 -11.63
N ARG A 16 -0.69 26.35 -11.68
CA ARG A 16 -0.21 27.14 -12.80
C ARG A 16 1.18 26.68 -13.23
N TYR A 17 1.53 26.86 -14.51
CA TYR A 17 2.86 26.55 -15.01
C TYR A 17 3.86 27.64 -14.64
N GLU A 18 4.98 27.24 -14.03
CA GLU A 18 6.13 28.11 -13.71
C GLU A 18 7.37 27.64 -14.48
N ASP A 19 8.27 28.56 -14.77
CA ASP A 19 9.56 28.27 -15.41
C ASP A 19 10.59 27.96 -14.32
N VAL A 20 11.10 26.72 -14.34
CA VAL A 20 12.10 26.22 -13.37
C VAL A 20 13.54 26.52 -13.81
N GLY A 21 13.71 27.22 -14.90
CA GLY A 21 15.01 27.49 -15.48
C GLY A 21 15.35 26.54 -16.62
N GLY A 22 16.07 27.07 -17.62
CA GLY A 22 16.42 26.29 -18.82
C GLY A 22 15.30 26.16 -19.85
N GLY A 23 14.16 26.84 -19.67
CA GLY A 23 13.02 26.79 -20.58
C GLY A 23 12.07 25.62 -20.31
N GLU A 24 12.23 24.93 -19.18
CA GLU A 24 11.33 23.86 -18.74
C GLU A 24 10.22 24.45 -17.86
N LEU A 25 8.96 24.12 -18.22
CA LEU A 25 7.76 24.52 -17.50
C LEU A 25 7.19 23.35 -16.71
N TYR A 26 6.71 23.62 -15.50
CA TYR A 26 6.02 22.63 -14.65
C TYR A 26 4.84 23.30 -13.93
N CYS A 27 3.89 22.51 -13.51
CA CYS A 27 2.78 22.96 -12.69
C CYS A 27 3.19 23.04 -11.20
N ASP A 28 2.93 24.17 -10.57
CA ASP A 28 3.20 24.43 -9.14
C ASP A 28 2.42 23.51 -8.16
N THR A 29 1.38 22.86 -8.65
CA THR A 29 0.51 21.99 -7.85
C THR A 29 0.74 20.51 -8.12
N CYS A 30 0.78 20.08 -9.40
CA CYS A 30 0.96 18.66 -9.73
C CYS A 30 2.39 18.29 -10.14
N GLY A 31 3.29 19.25 -10.27
CA GLY A 31 4.70 19.01 -10.64
C GLY A 31 4.94 18.48 -12.06
N LEU A 32 3.91 18.49 -12.91
CA LEU A 32 3.98 17.90 -14.25
C LEU A 32 4.09 18.96 -15.34
N ALA A 33 4.81 18.62 -16.43
CA ALA A 33 4.97 19.49 -17.61
C ALA A 33 3.63 19.78 -18.31
N PRO A 34 3.52 20.89 -19.10
CA PRO A 34 2.34 21.18 -19.90
C PRO A 34 1.97 20.04 -20.84
N VAL A 35 0.67 19.85 -21.08
CA VAL A 35 0.16 18.91 -22.09
C VAL A 35 0.36 19.53 -23.47
N VAL A 36 1.24 18.96 -24.29
CA VAL A 36 1.45 19.43 -25.66
C VAL A 36 0.36 18.84 -26.56
N SER A 37 -0.54 19.68 -27.06
CA SER A 37 -1.47 19.28 -28.10
C SER A 37 -0.72 18.93 -29.39
N ALA A 38 -1.11 17.87 -30.08
CA ALA A 38 -0.52 17.45 -31.34
C ALA A 38 -0.60 18.61 -32.38
N GLY A 39 0.52 19.27 -32.63
CA GLY A 39 0.57 20.39 -33.59
C GLY A 39 1.63 21.46 -33.31
N GLY A 40 2.32 21.45 -32.19
CA GLY A 40 3.43 22.36 -31.88
C GLY A 40 4.78 21.66 -31.93
N PRO A 41 5.88 22.41 -32.20
CA PRO A 41 7.22 21.82 -32.20
C PRO A 41 7.47 21.18 -30.82
N PRO A 42 8.15 20.02 -30.74
CA PRO A 42 8.39 19.34 -29.50
C PRO A 42 9.28 20.20 -28.60
N LEU A 43 8.70 20.76 -27.56
CA LEU A 43 9.45 21.25 -26.41
C LEU A 43 10.02 20.02 -25.71
N GLY A 44 11.34 19.99 -25.58
CA GLY A 44 12.15 18.85 -25.18
C GLY A 44 11.53 18.01 -24.07
N GLY A 45 11.34 16.73 -24.36
CA GLY A 45 10.86 15.77 -23.39
C GLY A 45 11.78 15.76 -22.18
N GLY A 46 11.20 15.97 -20.97
CA GLY A 46 11.97 16.01 -19.73
C GLY A 46 12.82 14.77 -19.56
N THR A 47 14.10 14.91 -19.71
CA THR A 47 15.07 13.92 -19.28
C THR A 47 15.24 14.04 -17.77
N VAL A 48 15.42 12.93 -17.08
CA VAL A 48 15.85 12.97 -15.67
C VAL A 48 17.16 13.73 -15.63
N GLY A 49 17.12 15.01 -15.25
CA GLY A 49 18.32 15.83 -15.09
C GLY A 49 19.07 15.39 -13.84
N SER A 50 20.38 15.28 -13.92
CA SER A 50 21.20 15.25 -12.71
C SER A 50 21.42 16.68 -12.27
N PRO A 51 20.90 17.09 -11.10
CA PRO A 51 21.33 18.35 -10.51
C PRO A 51 22.81 18.29 -10.15
N PRO A 52 23.50 19.42 -10.07
CA PRO A 52 24.92 19.43 -9.70
C PRO A 52 25.10 18.85 -8.30
N THR A 53 26.01 17.90 -8.19
CA THR A 53 26.49 17.41 -6.89
C THR A 53 27.30 18.56 -6.25
N GLY A 54 26.86 19.04 -5.10
CA GLY A 54 27.51 20.13 -4.39
C GLY A 54 27.79 19.77 -2.95
N VAL A 55 28.77 20.44 -2.35
CA VAL A 55 29.01 20.37 -0.90
C VAL A 55 27.94 21.21 -0.22
N THR A 56 27.07 20.58 0.55
CA THR A 56 26.16 21.28 1.44
C THR A 56 26.92 21.62 2.72
N GLY A 57 27.32 22.91 2.83
CA GLY A 57 28.20 23.34 3.90
C GLY A 57 27.57 23.19 5.30
N GLY A 58 28.11 22.30 6.07
CA GLY A 58 27.99 22.24 7.51
C GLY A 58 29.28 22.77 8.15
N GLY A 59 29.55 24.08 8.02
CA GLY A 59 30.63 24.73 8.73
C GLY A 59 30.15 25.12 10.10
N ARG A 60 30.50 24.38 11.17
CA ARG A 60 30.46 24.93 12.54
C ARG A 60 31.52 25.99 12.67
N GLY A 61 31.12 27.27 12.46
CA GLY A 61 31.95 28.42 12.81
C GLY A 61 32.17 28.52 14.31
N SER A 62 33.44 28.53 14.67
CA SER A 62 33.93 28.82 16.02
C SER A 62 33.35 30.12 16.59
N ARG A 63 33.07 30.06 17.89
CA ARG A 63 32.63 31.17 18.75
C ARG A 63 33.53 32.40 18.65
N GLY A 64 32.92 33.55 18.33
CA GLY A 64 33.54 34.85 18.50
C GLY A 64 32.48 35.81 19.02
N SER A 65 32.76 36.35 20.19
CA SER A 65 31.88 37.13 21.03
C SER A 65 31.60 38.55 20.55
N ALA A 66 30.43 39.04 20.95
CA ALA A 66 30.06 40.38 21.40
C ALA A 66 29.86 41.52 20.38
N GLY A 67 28.72 42.16 20.50
CA GLY A 67 28.51 43.53 20.09
C GLY A 67 27.08 43.97 19.81
N SER A 68 26.43 44.35 20.83
CA SER A 68 25.29 45.27 20.98
C SER A 68 24.77 46.10 19.79
N GLY A 69 23.46 46.18 19.68
CA GLY A 69 22.74 47.41 19.49
C GLY A 69 22.00 47.62 18.18
N GLY A 70 20.70 47.83 18.24
CA GLY A 70 19.98 48.62 17.26
C GLY A 70 18.62 48.09 16.83
N SER A 71 17.64 48.57 17.49
CA SER A 71 16.20 48.55 17.17
C SER A 71 15.84 48.90 15.72
N GLY A 72 14.81 48.25 15.21
CA GLY A 72 14.14 48.78 14.03
C GLY A 72 13.20 47.83 13.30
N SER A 73 11.92 47.89 13.66
CA SER A 73 10.70 47.74 12.87
C SER A 73 10.51 46.57 11.88
N SER A 74 9.56 45.74 12.28
CA SER A 74 8.41 45.20 11.49
C SER A 74 8.58 44.99 9.98
N GLY A 75 8.67 43.77 9.58
CA GLY A 75 8.36 43.31 8.26
C GLY A 75 7.76 41.89 8.33
N ARG A 76 6.44 41.81 8.17
CA ARG A 76 5.68 40.58 8.13
C ARG A 76 6.18 39.69 6.99
N SER A 77 6.72 38.55 7.31
CA SER A 77 6.86 37.43 6.35
C SER A 77 6.00 36.27 6.82
N GLY A 78 4.71 36.35 6.50
CA GLY A 78 3.77 35.24 6.65
C GLY A 78 3.75 34.38 5.38
N ARG A 79 4.71 33.51 5.17
CA ARG A 79 4.70 32.55 4.05
C ARG A 79 5.06 31.12 4.40
N SER A 80 5.59 30.83 5.55
CA SER A 80 5.97 29.45 5.93
C SER A 80 4.85 28.60 6.52
N ALA A 81 3.72 29.21 6.91
CA ALA A 81 2.61 28.48 7.50
C ALA A 81 1.64 27.84 6.49
N ARG A 82 1.76 28.12 5.19
CA ARG A 82 0.84 27.59 4.16
C ARG A 82 1.32 26.26 3.56
N THR A 83 2.60 25.97 3.53
CA THR A 83 3.14 24.72 2.98
C THR A 83 2.89 23.53 3.89
N SER A 84 2.96 23.69 5.21
CA SER A 84 2.68 22.60 6.15
C SER A 84 1.18 22.19 6.18
N SER A 85 0.27 23.14 5.88
CA SER A 85 -1.16 22.85 5.81
C SER A 85 -1.59 22.16 4.51
N GLN A 86 -0.82 22.32 3.41
CA GLN A 86 -1.08 21.63 2.15
C GLN A 86 -0.57 20.18 2.17
N SER A 87 0.59 19.93 2.79
CA SER A 87 1.06 18.55 2.94
C SER A 87 0.14 17.71 3.84
N SER A 88 -0.49 18.34 4.86
CA SER A 88 -1.49 17.66 5.69
C SER A 88 -2.82 17.41 4.96
N LYS A 89 -3.14 18.18 3.91
CA LYS A 89 -4.32 17.93 3.06
C LYS A 89 -4.07 16.84 2.04
N SER A 90 -2.85 16.70 1.51
CA SER A 90 -2.49 15.63 0.59
C SER A 90 -2.41 14.25 1.24
N ARG A 91 -2.14 14.17 2.54
CA ARG A 91 -2.20 12.93 3.33
C ARG A 91 -3.61 12.34 3.46
N ARG A 92 -4.65 13.05 3.03
CA ARG A 92 -6.06 12.67 3.20
C ARG A 92 -6.71 12.11 1.96
N SER A 93 -5.97 11.67 0.97
CA SER A 93 -6.57 11.53 -0.35
C SER A 93 -7.40 10.28 -0.59
N VAL A 94 -7.21 9.21 0.13
CA VAL A 94 -8.11 8.03 -0.01
C VAL A 94 -8.82 7.73 1.30
N SER A 95 -8.16 7.80 2.45
CA SER A 95 -8.85 8.03 3.72
C SER A 95 -9.59 9.37 3.74
N GLY A 96 -9.26 10.32 2.85
CA GLY A 96 -10.03 11.53 2.55
C GLY A 96 -11.44 11.24 2.06
N ARG A 97 -11.74 10.10 1.49
CA ARG A 97 -13.11 9.65 1.21
C ARG A 97 -13.82 9.22 2.49
N LEU A 98 -13.14 8.52 3.39
CA LEU A 98 -13.62 8.26 4.74
C LEU A 98 -13.74 9.56 5.56
N SER A 99 -12.80 10.48 5.45
CA SER A 99 -12.76 11.72 6.23
C SER A 99 -13.58 12.88 5.68
N ARG A 100 -14.06 12.85 4.43
CA ARG A 100 -15.04 13.88 3.94
C ARG A 100 -16.38 13.81 4.66
N SER A 101 -16.73 12.66 5.23
CA SER A 101 -17.88 12.55 6.15
C SER A 101 -17.56 12.93 7.60
N LEU A 102 -16.28 13.06 7.93
CA LEU A 102 -15.76 13.33 9.28
C LEU A 102 -15.39 14.82 9.42
N SER A 103 -16.33 15.73 9.20
CA SER A 103 -16.10 17.17 9.32
C SER A 103 -15.70 17.55 10.74
N GLY A 104 -14.41 17.89 10.97
CA GLY A 104 -14.01 18.78 12.03
C GLY A 104 -13.00 18.33 13.07
N ARG A 105 -12.54 17.09 13.10
CA ARG A 105 -11.48 16.65 14.03
C ARG A 105 -10.26 16.10 13.31
N SER A 106 -9.32 16.98 13.01
CA SER A 106 -8.01 16.59 12.49
C SER A 106 -6.99 16.62 13.62
N SER A 107 -6.76 15.49 14.25
CA SER A 107 -5.50 15.24 14.93
C SER A 107 -4.80 14.12 14.18
N SER A 108 -3.86 14.45 13.30
CA SER A 108 -2.95 13.47 12.72
C SER A 108 -2.08 12.94 13.85
N ARG A 109 -2.41 11.76 14.38
CA ARG A 109 -1.49 11.01 15.23
C ARG A 109 -0.37 10.47 14.36
N SER A 110 0.86 10.76 14.72
CA SER A 110 2.03 10.09 14.18
C SER A 110 2.30 8.84 15.03
N VAL A 111 2.63 7.75 14.34
CA VAL A 111 3.03 6.50 14.98
C VAL A 111 4.52 6.34 14.80
N SER A 112 5.27 6.14 15.89
CA SER A 112 6.68 5.80 15.82
C SER A 112 6.86 4.29 15.91
N VAL A 113 7.76 3.74 15.08
CA VAL A 113 8.10 2.34 15.08
C VAL A 113 9.48 2.19 15.70
N ARG A 114 9.55 1.60 16.88
CA ARG A 114 10.83 1.07 17.40
C ARG A 114 11.02 -0.31 16.80
N SER A 115 11.94 -0.44 15.84
CA SER A 115 12.28 -1.73 15.27
C SER A 115 12.97 -2.60 16.32
N SER A 116 12.28 -3.63 16.76
CA SER A 116 12.96 -4.77 17.36
C SER A 116 13.66 -5.53 16.23
N GLY A 117 14.98 -5.62 16.28
CA GLY A 117 15.77 -6.31 15.29
C GLY A 117 15.41 -7.79 15.21
N SER A 118 14.57 -8.17 14.28
CA SER A 118 14.36 -9.58 13.95
C SER A 118 15.42 -9.99 12.95
N ALA A 119 16.29 -10.92 13.35
CA ALA A 119 17.20 -11.61 12.47
C ALA A 119 16.40 -12.49 11.50
N ALA A 120 16.00 -11.93 10.36
CA ALA A 120 15.38 -12.69 9.30
C ALA A 120 16.46 -13.38 8.48
N GLY A 121 16.41 -14.70 8.44
CA GLY A 121 17.27 -15.52 7.60
C GLY A 121 17.16 -15.13 6.12
N SER A 122 18.28 -14.75 5.52
CA SER A 122 18.41 -14.51 4.10
C SER A 122 18.31 -15.84 3.35
N SER A 123 17.16 -16.19 2.83
CA SER A 123 17.01 -17.35 1.97
C SER A 123 16.39 -16.96 0.63
N GLY A 124 17.16 -17.07 -0.44
CA GLY A 124 16.65 -17.22 -1.81
C GLY A 124 16.43 -15.95 -2.62
N ARG A 125 17.08 -14.84 -2.32
CA ARG A 125 16.95 -13.58 -3.08
C ARG A 125 18.15 -13.39 -4.02
N GLY A 126 18.20 -14.15 -5.11
CA GLY A 126 19.27 -14.03 -6.09
C GLY A 126 18.87 -13.38 -7.42
N ARG A 127 17.68 -12.80 -7.51
CA ARG A 127 17.17 -12.19 -8.75
C ARG A 127 16.42 -10.91 -8.45
N LEU A 128 16.66 -9.89 -9.27
CA LEU A 128 15.92 -8.62 -9.26
C LEU A 128 14.40 -8.87 -9.27
N GLY A 129 13.69 -8.26 -8.32
CA GLY A 129 12.25 -8.45 -8.15
C GLY A 129 11.84 -9.67 -7.31
N ALA A 130 12.78 -10.34 -6.64
CA ALA A 130 12.51 -11.44 -5.67
C ALA A 130 11.56 -12.54 -6.19
N GLY A 131 11.54 -12.79 -7.52
CA GLY A 131 10.63 -13.73 -8.16
C GLY A 131 9.17 -13.25 -8.27
N LEU A 132 8.86 -12.05 -7.80
CA LEU A 132 7.52 -11.44 -7.91
C LEU A 132 7.32 -10.74 -9.26
N VAL A 133 8.37 -10.14 -9.79
CA VAL A 133 8.37 -9.34 -11.03
C VAL A 133 9.44 -9.83 -11.98
N GLN A 134 9.14 -9.80 -13.28
CA GLN A 134 10.13 -9.98 -14.33
C GLN A 134 10.60 -8.59 -14.79
N VAL A 135 11.75 -8.18 -14.32
CA VAL A 135 12.40 -6.95 -14.81
C VAL A 135 13.11 -7.27 -16.13
N PRO A 136 12.97 -6.41 -17.17
CA PRO A 136 13.66 -6.62 -18.43
C PRO A 136 15.18 -6.70 -18.22
N GLN A 137 15.82 -7.72 -18.77
CA GLN A 137 17.27 -7.89 -18.65
C GLN A 137 18.01 -6.80 -19.41
N VAL A 138 19.08 -6.28 -18.84
CA VAL A 138 20.02 -5.38 -19.49
C VAL A 138 21.26 -6.19 -19.86
N PRO A 139 21.53 -6.43 -21.15
CA PRO A 139 22.69 -7.18 -21.55
C PRO A 139 23.98 -6.44 -21.15
N ARG A 140 24.98 -7.20 -20.74
CA ARG A 140 26.31 -6.64 -20.44
C ARG A 140 26.97 -6.21 -21.76
N PRO A 141 27.26 -4.90 -21.97
CA PRO A 141 27.92 -4.44 -23.18
C PRO A 141 29.38 -4.90 -23.22
N ASP A 142 29.95 -4.98 -24.42
CA ASP A 142 31.41 -5.10 -24.59
C ASP A 142 32.08 -3.87 -23.95
N PRO A 143 33.03 -4.05 -23.01
CA PRO A 143 33.69 -2.94 -22.33
C PRO A 143 34.34 -1.94 -23.30
N HIS A 144 34.92 -2.42 -24.40
CA HIS A 144 35.51 -1.54 -25.43
C HIS A 144 34.49 -0.62 -26.07
N SER A 145 33.25 -1.07 -26.29
CA SER A 145 32.19 -0.27 -26.90
C SER A 145 31.72 0.90 -26.04
N MET A 146 32.07 0.88 -24.75
CA MET A 146 31.68 1.92 -23.77
C MET A 146 32.69 3.06 -23.71
N VAL A 147 33.85 2.91 -24.35
CA VAL A 147 34.90 3.94 -24.38
C VAL A 147 34.46 5.10 -25.26
N LEU A 148 34.58 6.33 -24.76
CA LEU A 148 34.28 7.56 -25.51
C LEU A 148 35.32 7.80 -26.57
N GLU A 149 34.91 7.89 -27.84
CA GLU A 149 35.80 8.21 -28.95
C GLU A 149 36.41 9.62 -28.80
N ASN A 150 35.60 10.60 -28.42
CA ASN A 150 36.02 11.98 -28.20
C ASN A 150 35.55 12.43 -26.80
N PRO A 151 36.38 12.21 -25.76
CA PRO A 151 36.01 12.55 -24.38
C PRO A 151 36.00 14.09 -24.21
N GLU A 152 34.80 14.66 -24.16
CA GLU A 152 34.60 16.10 -23.97
C GLU A 152 33.53 16.36 -22.90
N VAL A 153 33.83 17.32 -22.01
CA VAL A 153 32.84 17.81 -21.04
C VAL A 153 32.05 18.94 -21.65
N PRO A 154 30.73 18.81 -21.82
CA PRO A 154 29.90 19.89 -22.37
C PRO A 154 30.04 21.18 -21.57
N GLU A 155 30.10 22.33 -22.26
CA GLU A 155 30.33 23.64 -21.62
C GLU A 155 29.37 23.94 -20.48
N ARG A 156 28.08 23.51 -20.58
CA ARG A 156 27.07 23.67 -19.55
C ARG A 156 27.38 22.93 -18.24
N LYS A 157 28.23 21.91 -18.29
CA LYS A 157 28.66 21.10 -17.13
C LYS A 157 30.04 21.50 -16.60
N ARG A 158 30.67 22.57 -17.14
CA ARG A 158 31.99 23.04 -16.71
C ARG A 158 31.83 24.04 -15.57
N PHE A 159 32.24 23.63 -14.35
CA PHE A 159 32.21 24.45 -13.14
C PHE A 159 33.56 24.40 -12.44
N CYS A 160 33.88 25.44 -11.69
CA CYS A 160 35.06 25.47 -10.86
C CYS A 160 35.00 24.37 -9.80
N SER A 161 36.07 23.56 -9.69
CA SER A 161 36.15 22.43 -8.75
C SER A 161 36.35 22.85 -7.30
N ARG A 162 36.70 24.12 -7.05
CA ARG A 162 36.86 24.65 -5.69
C ARG A 162 35.49 24.70 -4.98
N SER A 163 35.40 24.01 -3.82
CA SER A 163 34.16 23.77 -3.08
C SER A 163 33.40 25.04 -2.67
N ASP A 164 34.12 26.13 -2.35
CA ASP A 164 33.57 27.43 -1.94
C ASP A 164 33.21 28.33 -3.14
N CYS A 165 33.50 27.93 -4.37
CA CYS A 165 33.35 28.75 -5.56
C CYS A 165 32.21 28.28 -6.50
N GLY A 166 32.28 27.07 -7.04
CA GLY A 166 31.29 26.48 -7.92
C GLY A 166 30.90 27.33 -9.15
N ALA A 167 31.67 28.37 -9.51
CA ALA A 167 31.35 29.26 -10.62
C ALA A 167 31.46 28.55 -11.95
N PRO A 168 30.62 28.92 -12.97
CA PRO A 168 30.73 28.38 -14.31
C PRO A 168 32.06 28.83 -14.97
N VAL A 169 32.79 27.86 -15.54
CA VAL A 169 34.11 28.11 -16.18
C VAL A 169 34.15 27.51 -17.58
N GLY A 170 35.13 27.95 -18.39
CA GLY A 170 35.36 27.36 -19.71
C GLY A 170 34.19 27.49 -20.71
N ARG A 171 33.33 28.47 -20.54
CA ARG A 171 32.16 28.69 -21.41
C ARG A 171 32.47 29.63 -22.55
N ALA A 172 31.79 29.45 -23.67
CA ALA A 172 31.86 30.33 -24.85
C ALA A 172 31.47 31.77 -24.49
N ARG A 173 32.10 32.74 -25.14
CA ARG A 173 31.78 34.16 -25.01
C ARG A 173 31.69 34.75 -26.41
N GLY A 174 30.48 35.05 -26.87
CA GLY A 174 30.20 35.45 -28.23
C GLY A 174 30.71 34.40 -29.23
N ASP A 175 31.48 34.76 -30.22
CA ASP A 175 32.01 33.87 -31.26
C ASP A 175 33.24 33.04 -30.84
N ARG A 176 33.69 33.21 -29.59
CA ARG A 176 34.85 32.45 -29.10
C ARG A 176 34.39 31.19 -28.37
N PRO A 177 34.81 29.99 -28.80
CA PRO A 177 34.48 28.74 -28.13
C PRO A 177 35.04 28.70 -26.69
N GLY A 178 34.36 28.03 -25.79
CA GLY A 178 34.78 27.86 -24.42
C GLY A 178 36.07 27.04 -24.35
N ARG A 179 36.97 27.46 -23.45
CA ARG A 179 38.26 26.76 -23.22
C ARG A 179 38.04 25.54 -22.33
N THR A 180 38.69 24.45 -22.66
CA THR A 180 38.72 23.22 -21.84
C THR A 180 39.65 23.35 -20.64
N GLU A 181 40.60 24.27 -20.64
CA GLU A 181 41.57 24.54 -19.57
C GLU A 181 41.71 26.04 -19.31
N GLY A 182 42.04 26.42 -18.10
CA GLY A 182 42.23 27.80 -17.70
C GLY A 182 42.09 28.05 -16.20
N PHE A 183 41.84 29.32 -15.88
CA PHE A 183 41.65 29.72 -14.46
C PHE A 183 40.26 30.30 -14.26
N CYS A 184 39.64 29.95 -13.12
CA CYS A 184 38.34 30.49 -12.76
C CYS A 184 38.39 32.00 -12.60
N THR A 185 37.53 32.70 -13.30
CA THR A 185 37.52 34.19 -13.28
C THR A 185 37.01 34.74 -11.93
N LYS A 186 36.35 33.92 -11.09
CA LYS A 186 35.84 34.35 -9.79
C LYS A 186 36.87 34.13 -8.66
N CYS A 187 37.56 33.00 -8.64
CA CYS A 187 38.45 32.66 -7.51
C CYS A 187 39.91 32.36 -7.92
N GLY A 188 40.26 32.43 -9.20
CA GLY A 188 41.62 32.16 -9.69
C GLY A 188 42.03 30.67 -9.70
N HIS A 189 41.19 29.77 -9.26
CA HIS A 189 41.50 28.33 -9.21
C HIS A 189 41.64 27.76 -10.64
N PRO A 190 42.69 26.96 -10.92
CA PRO A 190 42.87 26.31 -12.23
C PRO A 190 41.78 25.30 -12.48
N TYR A 191 41.37 25.15 -13.75
CA TYR A 191 40.47 24.08 -14.19
C TYR A 191 41.01 23.43 -15.46
N SER A 192 40.84 22.11 -15.53
CA SER A 192 41.09 21.32 -16.75
C SER A 192 39.99 20.27 -16.91
N PHE A 193 39.41 20.23 -18.09
CA PHE A 193 38.41 19.20 -18.50
C PHE A 193 39.00 18.26 -19.56
N VAL A 194 40.32 18.24 -19.70
CA VAL A 194 41.04 17.30 -20.57
C VAL A 194 41.36 16.04 -19.81
N PRO A 195 41.17 14.83 -20.36
CA PRO A 195 41.56 13.59 -19.71
C PRO A 195 43.06 13.59 -19.35
N LYS A 196 43.39 13.22 -18.11
CA LYS A 196 44.77 13.13 -17.63
C LYS A 196 45.49 11.88 -18.16
N LEU A 197 44.75 10.76 -18.26
CA LEU A 197 45.26 9.46 -18.75
C LEU A 197 44.84 9.24 -20.21
N ARG A 198 45.72 8.56 -20.98
CA ARG A 198 45.48 8.18 -22.35
C ARG A 198 45.45 6.67 -22.53
N ALA A 199 44.88 6.18 -23.61
CA ALA A 199 44.96 4.76 -23.95
C ALA A 199 46.42 4.29 -24.04
N GLY A 200 46.74 3.18 -23.37
CA GLY A 200 48.10 2.64 -23.29
C GLY A 200 48.89 3.11 -22.06
N ASP A 201 48.45 4.13 -21.32
CA ASP A 201 49.11 4.54 -20.07
C ASP A 201 49.01 3.40 -19.03
N ILE A 202 50.09 3.13 -18.29
CA ILE A 202 50.10 2.11 -17.25
C ILE A 202 50.11 2.81 -15.89
N VAL A 203 49.00 2.75 -15.19
CA VAL A 203 48.83 3.32 -13.85
C VAL A 203 49.39 2.32 -12.82
N HIS A 204 50.20 2.83 -11.90
CA HIS A 204 50.80 2.04 -10.80
C HIS A 204 51.53 0.76 -11.28
N GLY A 205 52.05 0.76 -12.52
CA GLY A 205 52.78 -0.39 -13.08
C GLY A 205 51.89 -1.63 -13.36
N GLN A 206 50.58 -1.57 -13.22
CA GLN A 206 49.68 -2.70 -13.25
C GLN A 206 48.44 -2.49 -14.13
N TYR A 207 47.84 -1.29 -14.09
CA TYR A 207 46.56 -1.03 -14.73
C TYR A 207 46.75 -0.31 -16.08
N GLU A 208 46.54 -1.01 -17.19
CA GLU A 208 46.64 -0.44 -18.53
C GLU A 208 45.33 0.24 -18.92
N VAL A 209 45.37 1.53 -19.17
CA VAL A 209 44.23 2.35 -19.54
C VAL A 209 43.79 2.04 -20.98
N VAL A 210 42.50 1.77 -21.17
CA VAL A 210 41.90 1.54 -22.49
C VAL A 210 41.27 2.82 -23.03
N GLY A 211 40.69 3.65 -22.17
CA GLY A 211 40.09 4.95 -22.54
C GLY A 211 39.14 5.50 -21.50
N CYS A 212 38.52 6.64 -21.84
CA CYS A 212 37.57 7.30 -20.95
C CYS A 212 36.17 6.69 -21.08
N LEU A 213 35.50 6.43 -19.95
CA LEU A 213 34.11 6.02 -19.89
C LEU A 213 33.15 7.21 -19.68
N ALA A 214 33.53 8.11 -18.76
CA ALA A 214 32.69 9.24 -18.37
C ALA A 214 33.49 10.33 -17.67
N HIS A 215 32.87 11.50 -17.46
CA HIS A 215 33.35 12.53 -16.56
C HIS A 215 32.36 12.69 -15.40
N GLY A 216 32.80 12.49 -14.17
CA GLY A 216 32.04 12.68 -12.95
C GLY A 216 32.37 13.97 -12.21
N GLY A 217 31.81 14.17 -11.03
CA GLY A 217 32.09 15.32 -10.17
C GLY A 217 33.53 15.42 -9.67
N LEU A 218 34.22 14.28 -9.55
CA LEU A 218 35.61 14.17 -9.09
C LEU A 218 36.62 14.07 -10.22
N GLY A 219 36.19 14.07 -11.46
CA GLY A 219 37.05 14.00 -12.63
C GLY A 219 36.67 12.90 -13.62
N TRP A 220 37.63 12.51 -14.46
CA TRP A 220 37.46 11.49 -15.47
C TRP A 220 37.43 10.08 -14.88
N ILE A 221 36.61 9.22 -15.47
CA ILE A 221 36.47 7.81 -15.19
C ILE A 221 37.02 7.03 -16.38
N TYR A 222 37.94 6.11 -16.16
CA TYR A 222 38.62 5.37 -17.22
C TYR A 222 38.34 3.88 -17.13
N LEU A 223 38.21 3.25 -18.28
CA LEU A 223 38.28 1.79 -18.41
C LEU A 223 39.76 1.39 -18.44
N ALA A 224 40.11 0.38 -17.69
CA ALA A 224 41.44 -0.18 -17.69
C ALA A 224 41.44 -1.72 -17.54
N VAL A 225 42.56 -2.34 -17.84
CA VAL A 225 42.81 -3.77 -17.69
C VAL A 225 43.82 -3.98 -16.59
N ASP A 226 43.53 -4.80 -15.62
CA ASP A 226 44.39 -5.24 -14.55
C ASP A 226 45.29 -6.37 -15.05
N ARG A 227 46.51 -6.04 -15.46
CA ARG A 227 47.49 -6.97 -16.04
C ARG A 227 48.03 -8.00 -15.03
N ALA A 228 47.89 -7.72 -13.73
CA ALA A 228 48.33 -8.65 -12.70
C ALA A 228 47.30 -9.72 -12.37
N VAL A 229 46.02 -9.55 -12.78
CA VAL A 229 44.94 -10.47 -12.44
C VAL A 229 44.18 -10.87 -13.73
N SER A 230 44.83 -11.70 -14.56
CA SER A 230 44.24 -12.31 -15.75
C SER A 230 43.50 -11.33 -16.68
N ASP A 231 44.10 -10.18 -16.92
CA ASP A 231 43.56 -9.12 -17.77
C ASP A 231 42.11 -8.73 -17.40
N ARG A 232 41.85 -8.65 -16.10
CA ARG A 232 40.50 -8.31 -15.58
C ARG A 232 40.16 -6.86 -15.89
N TRP A 233 38.92 -6.62 -16.36
CA TRP A 233 38.37 -5.29 -16.55
C TRP A 233 38.16 -4.58 -15.22
N VAL A 234 38.69 -3.37 -15.11
CA VAL A 234 38.54 -2.48 -13.95
C VAL A 234 38.20 -1.06 -14.40
N VAL A 235 37.68 -0.28 -13.47
CA VAL A 235 37.45 1.16 -13.63
C VAL A 235 38.42 1.91 -12.74
N LEU A 236 39.08 2.92 -13.31
CA LEU A 236 39.88 3.89 -12.58
C LEU A 236 39.09 5.18 -12.42
N LYS A 237 38.71 5.56 -11.21
CA LYS A 237 38.04 6.82 -10.89
C LYS A 237 39.02 7.75 -10.21
N GLY A 238 39.26 8.92 -10.82
CA GLY A 238 40.16 9.94 -10.24
C GLY A 238 39.62 10.46 -8.92
N LEU A 239 40.54 10.63 -7.96
CA LEU A 239 40.28 11.40 -6.73
C LEU A 239 40.49 12.89 -7.02
N LEU A 240 39.84 13.76 -6.23
CA LEU A 240 40.07 15.20 -6.34
C LEU A 240 41.56 15.52 -6.14
N ASP A 241 42.12 16.26 -7.11
CA ASP A 241 43.47 16.83 -6.98
C ASP A 241 43.40 17.96 -5.96
N THR A 242 43.95 17.71 -4.76
CA THR A 242 44.06 18.72 -3.70
C THR A 242 45.31 19.58 -3.84
N GLY A 243 46.23 19.20 -4.76
CA GLY A 243 47.56 19.84 -4.91
C GLY A 243 48.50 19.62 -3.72
N ASP A 244 48.08 18.85 -2.73
CA ASP A 244 48.80 18.53 -1.51
C ASP A 244 48.88 17.00 -1.34
N GLN A 245 50.11 16.48 -1.32
CA GLN A 245 50.38 15.04 -1.22
C GLN A 245 49.95 14.47 0.12
N ASP A 246 50.09 15.23 1.21
CA ASP A 246 49.74 14.76 2.55
C ASP A 246 48.22 14.69 2.68
N ALA A 247 47.49 15.67 2.11
CA ALA A 247 46.01 15.65 2.04
C ALA A 247 45.49 14.50 1.18
N MET A 248 46.18 14.15 0.09
CA MET A 248 45.83 13.01 -0.76
C MET A 248 46.04 11.68 -0.03
N ALA A 249 47.18 11.51 0.64
CA ALA A 249 47.48 10.30 1.42
C ALA A 249 46.50 10.11 2.58
N ALA A 250 46.12 11.20 3.25
CA ALA A 250 45.08 11.20 4.27
C ALA A 250 43.69 10.78 3.70
N ALA A 251 43.27 11.37 2.56
CA ALA A 251 42.03 11.03 1.92
C ALA A 251 41.98 9.57 1.44
N ILE A 252 43.10 9.01 0.99
CA ILE A 252 43.22 7.59 0.63
C ILE A 252 43.10 6.71 1.87
N SER A 253 43.83 7.08 2.94
CA SER A 253 43.83 6.31 4.20
C SER A 253 42.46 6.28 4.85
N GLU A 254 41.76 7.39 4.84
CA GLU A 254 40.39 7.52 5.34
C GLU A 254 39.40 6.64 4.60
N ARG A 255 39.57 6.41 3.29
CA ARG A 255 38.65 5.63 2.44
C ARG A 255 39.05 4.17 2.26
N ARG A 256 40.14 3.69 2.85
CA ARG A 256 40.56 2.27 2.73
C ARG A 256 39.54 1.28 3.23
N PHE A 257 38.67 1.65 4.19
CA PHE A 257 37.59 0.80 4.68
C PHE A 257 36.56 0.43 3.59
N LEU A 258 36.48 1.23 2.52
CA LEU A 258 35.59 0.94 1.40
C LEU A 258 36.00 -0.34 0.64
N ALA A 259 37.31 -0.72 0.70
CA ALA A 259 37.76 -1.94 0.06
C ALA A 259 37.36 -3.23 0.83
N GLU A 260 36.88 -3.08 2.07
CA GLU A 260 36.41 -4.20 2.91
C GLU A 260 34.91 -4.50 2.66
N ILE A 261 34.22 -3.66 1.87
CA ILE A 261 32.80 -3.82 1.61
C ILE A 261 32.61 -4.85 0.49
N GLU A 262 31.99 -5.99 0.81
CA GLU A 262 31.61 -7.02 -0.14
C GLU A 262 30.10 -7.26 -0.07
N HIS A 263 29.39 -6.89 -1.14
CA HIS A 263 27.95 -7.14 -1.29
C HIS A 263 27.59 -7.25 -2.77
N ALA A 264 26.61 -8.11 -3.10
CA ALA A 264 26.21 -8.35 -4.49
C ALA A 264 25.72 -7.06 -5.19
N ASN A 265 25.02 -6.20 -4.46
CA ASN A 265 24.42 -4.96 -4.96
C ASN A 265 25.31 -3.72 -4.76
N ILE A 266 26.57 -3.87 -4.38
CA ILE A 266 27.54 -2.77 -4.24
C ILE A 266 28.73 -3.04 -5.13
N VAL A 267 29.24 -1.97 -5.81
CA VAL A 267 30.47 -2.08 -6.59
C VAL A 267 31.64 -2.40 -5.69
N ARG A 268 32.44 -3.39 -6.09
CA ARG A 268 33.64 -3.79 -5.33
C ARG A 268 34.79 -2.85 -5.61
N ILE A 269 35.41 -2.30 -4.57
CA ILE A 269 36.66 -1.54 -4.65
C ILE A 269 37.80 -2.52 -4.46
N TYR A 270 38.76 -2.52 -5.39
CA TYR A 270 39.89 -3.43 -5.36
C TYR A 270 41.10 -2.79 -4.76
N ASN A 271 41.35 -1.51 -5.07
CA ASN A 271 42.61 -0.83 -4.62
C ASN A 271 42.47 0.70 -4.66
N PHE A 272 43.37 1.37 -4.01
CA PHE A 272 43.63 2.81 -4.11
C PHE A 272 45.09 2.97 -4.54
N VAL A 273 45.32 3.65 -5.67
CA VAL A 273 46.63 3.76 -6.28
C VAL A 273 46.98 5.21 -6.62
N GLU A 274 48.25 5.52 -6.60
CA GLU A 274 48.81 6.80 -7.00
C GLU A 274 49.52 6.65 -8.33
N HIS A 275 49.46 7.67 -9.16
CA HIS A 275 50.14 7.72 -10.46
C HIS A 275 50.73 9.10 -10.68
N LEU A 276 52.01 9.15 -11.07
CA LEU A 276 52.69 10.39 -11.43
C LEU A 276 52.34 10.78 -12.84
N ASP A 277 51.63 11.89 -13.01
CA ASP A 277 51.39 12.51 -14.32
C ASP A 277 52.74 13.13 -14.78
N GLN A 278 53.42 12.49 -15.71
CA GLN A 278 54.72 12.96 -16.21
C GLN A 278 54.65 14.31 -16.93
N ARG A 279 53.50 14.72 -17.37
CA ARG A 279 53.25 15.98 -18.08
C ARG A 279 53.17 17.19 -17.12
N THR A 280 52.49 16.98 -15.99
CA THR A 280 52.28 18.06 -15.01
C THR A 280 53.19 17.93 -13.80
N GLY A 281 53.80 16.78 -13.60
CA GLY A 281 54.57 16.44 -12.39
C GLY A 281 53.72 16.24 -11.13
N SER A 282 52.37 16.20 -11.29
CA SER A 282 51.47 15.98 -10.19
C SER A 282 51.32 14.48 -9.88
N LEU A 283 51.16 14.16 -8.60
CA LEU A 283 50.80 12.81 -8.17
C LEU A 283 49.28 12.74 -8.04
N ASP A 284 48.66 11.96 -8.90
CA ASP A 284 47.21 11.81 -8.95
C ASP A 284 46.74 10.49 -8.33
N GLY A 285 45.70 10.53 -7.47
CA GLY A 285 45.12 9.33 -6.84
C GLY A 285 43.97 8.76 -7.66
N TYR A 286 43.88 7.43 -7.72
CA TYR A 286 42.79 6.70 -8.39
C TYR A 286 42.22 5.62 -7.50
N ILE A 287 40.88 5.49 -7.51
CA ILE A 287 40.16 4.34 -6.98
C ILE A 287 40.04 3.30 -8.10
N VAL A 288 40.55 2.08 -7.83
CA VAL A 288 40.40 0.93 -8.71
C VAL A 288 39.20 0.11 -8.28
N MET A 289 38.21 -0.02 -9.13
CA MET A 289 36.98 -0.72 -8.80
C MET A 289 36.51 -1.67 -9.90
N GLU A 290 35.53 -2.49 -9.56
CA GLU A 290 34.85 -3.40 -10.48
C GLU A 290 34.28 -2.64 -11.69
N TYR A 291 34.49 -3.19 -12.89
CA TYR A 291 33.75 -2.75 -14.07
C TYR A 291 32.34 -3.35 -14.03
N VAL A 292 31.34 -2.51 -13.86
CA VAL A 292 29.91 -2.88 -13.89
C VAL A 292 29.36 -2.50 -15.27
N GLY A 293 29.27 -3.52 -16.16
CA GLY A 293 28.61 -3.33 -17.45
C GLY A 293 27.10 -3.37 -17.30
N GLY A 294 26.38 -2.44 -17.93
CA GLY A 294 24.93 -2.34 -17.84
C GLY A 294 24.40 -0.97 -18.21
N LYS A 295 23.24 -0.61 -17.71
CA LYS A 295 22.63 0.71 -17.86
C LYS A 295 22.27 1.29 -16.49
N SER A 296 22.55 2.57 -16.30
CA SER A 296 22.07 3.29 -15.13
C SER A 296 20.53 3.38 -15.11
N LEU A 297 19.93 3.47 -13.93
CA LEU A 297 18.48 3.70 -13.82
C LEU A 297 18.05 4.97 -14.54
N LYS A 298 18.94 5.97 -14.62
CA LYS A 298 18.73 7.18 -15.41
C LYS A 298 18.64 6.89 -16.91
N GLU A 299 19.58 6.11 -17.45
CA GLU A 299 19.56 5.72 -18.87
C GLU A 299 18.33 4.89 -19.20
N ILE A 300 17.96 3.95 -18.32
CA ILE A 300 16.73 3.15 -18.46
C ILE A 300 15.51 4.06 -18.49
N ALA A 301 15.37 4.97 -17.51
CA ALA A 301 14.25 5.89 -17.43
C ALA A 301 14.20 6.85 -18.64
N ASN A 302 15.36 7.35 -19.10
CA ASN A 302 15.43 8.28 -20.23
C ASN A 302 15.25 7.59 -21.60
N SER A 303 15.53 6.29 -21.72
CA SER A 303 15.30 5.53 -22.95
C SER A 303 13.82 5.25 -23.21
N ARG A 304 12.99 5.32 -22.18
CA ARG A 304 11.55 5.08 -22.27
C ARG A 304 10.83 6.33 -22.77
N ARG A 305 10.15 6.19 -23.90
CA ARG A 305 9.34 7.26 -24.49
C ARG A 305 7.99 6.73 -24.92
N THR A 306 6.95 7.54 -24.75
CA THR A 306 5.63 7.32 -25.34
C THR A 306 5.70 7.54 -26.85
N GLN A 307 4.66 7.17 -27.58
CA GLN A 307 4.56 7.42 -29.03
C GLN A 307 4.65 8.91 -29.36
N ASP A 308 4.25 9.78 -28.44
CA ASP A 308 4.32 11.25 -28.58
C ASP A 308 5.69 11.82 -28.17
N GLY A 309 6.70 10.98 -27.91
CA GLY A 309 8.05 11.39 -27.53
C GLY A 309 8.21 11.89 -26.08
N ARG A 310 7.15 11.85 -25.27
CA ARG A 310 7.21 12.19 -23.84
C ARG A 310 7.92 11.10 -23.06
N ARG A 311 8.37 11.45 -21.86
CA ARG A 311 8.88 10.46 -20.92
C ARG A 311 7.78 9.45 -20.57
N ASP A 312 8.12 8.17 -20.63
CA ASP A 312 7.30 7.05 -20.18
C ASP A 312 7.87 6.54 -18.85
N PRO A 313 7.25 6.85 -17.70
CA PRO A 313 7.74 6.40 -16.40
C PRO A 313 7.86 4.89 -16.31
N LEU A 314 8.69 4.41 -15.38
CA LEU A 314 8.80 2.98 -15.12
C LEU A 314 7.50 2.45 -14.48
N PRO A 315 7.13 1.20 -14.79
CA PRO A 315 6.10 0.50 -14.03
C PRO A 315 6.47 0.44 -12.55
N VAL A 316 5.47 0.61 -11.68
CA VAL A 316 5.67 0.68 -10.22
C VAL A 316 6.35 -0.58 -9.69
N GLU A 317 5.95 -1.75 -10.19
CA GLU A 317 6.52 -3.04 -9.80
C GLU A 317 8.02 -3.14 -10.13
N GLN A 318 8.44 -2.57 -11.25
CA GLN A 318 9.85 -2.53 -11.62
C GLN A 318 10.63 -1.56 -10.72
N ALA A 319 10.09 -0.38 -10.45
CA ALA A 319 10.71 0.58 -9.53
C ALA A 319 10.82 0.03 -8.10
N CYS A 320 9.77 -0.65 -7.61
CA CYS A 320 9.81 -1.32 -6.32
C CYS A 320 10.90 -2.39 -6.25
N ALA A 321 11.10 -3.17 -7.33
CA ALA A 321 12.15 -4.17 -7.39
C ALA A 321 13.55 -3.54 -7.24
N TYR A 322 13.81 -2.42 -7.92
CA TYR A 322 15.06 -1.67 -7.76
C TYR A 322 15.21 -1.09 -6.34
N GLY A 323 14.13 -0.57 -5.78
CA GLY A 323 14.13 -0.03 -4.42
C GLY A 323 14.47 -1.09 -3.38
N ILE A 324 13.95 -2.30 -3.50
CA ILE A 324 14.22 -3.41 -2.57
C ILE A 324 15.71 -3.78 -2.60
N GLU A 325 16.32 -3.93 -3.78
CA GLU A 325 17.75 -4.25 -3.88
C GLU A 325 18.65 -3.10 -3.41
N ALA A 326 18.24 -1.85 -3.67
CA ALA A 326 18.93 -0.69 -3.13
C ALA A 326 18.90 -0.68 -1.60
N LEU A 327 17.75 -1.00 -1.00
CA LEU A 327 17.60 -1.08 0.45
C LEU A 327 18.40 -2.23 1.07
N GLU A 328 18.57 -3.36 0.37
CA GLU A 328 19.46 -4.44 0.81
C GLU A 328 20.92 -3.97 0.84
N ALA A 329 21.37 -3.24 -0.18
CA ALA A 329 22.71 -2.64 -0.21
C ALA A 329 22.91 -1.60 0.91
N LEU A 330 21.95 -0.69 1.10
CA LEU A 330 22.01 0.31 2.16
C LEU A 330 21.98 -0.33 3.55
N GLY A 331 21.13 -1.34 3.76
CA GLY A 331 21.09 -2.08 5.03
C GLY A 331 22.42 -2.76 5.37
N HIS A 332 23.13 -3.27 4.35
CA HIS A 332 24.47 -3.82 4.52
C HIS A 332 25.49 -2.75 4.95
N LEU A 333 25.43 -1.54 4.37
CA LEU A 333 26.28 -0.43 4.80
C LEU A 333 25.93 0.02 6.22
N HIS A 334 24.64 0.21 6.51
CA HIS A 334 24.18 0.62 7.84
C HIS A 334 24.61 -0.34 8.94
N SER A 335 24.59 -1.66 8.68
CA SER A 335 25.07 -2.67 9.63
C SER A 335 26.58 -2.58 9.94
N ARG A 336 27.33 -1.86 9.09
CA ARG A 336 28.77 -1.58 9.27
C ARG A 336 29.06 -0.16 9.75
N ASN A 337 28.03 0.53 10.24
CA ASN A 337 28.14 1.91 10.70
C ASN A 337 28.53 2.90 9.59
N LEU A 338 28.06 2.64 8.36
CA LEU A 338 28.30 3.45 7.15
C LEU A 338 27.01 4.02 6.59
N LEU A 339 27.08 5.23 6.04
CA LEU A 339 26.00 5.89 5.30
C LEU A 339 26.42 6.06 3.84
N TYR A 340 25.47 5.89 2.91
CA TYR A 340 25.73 6.03 1.47
C TYR A 340 25.65 7.48 1.00
N CYS A 341 24.72 8.26 1.52
CA CYS A 341 24.49 9.70 1.36
C CYS A 341 24.05 10.21 -0.01
N ASP A 342 24.32 9.52 -1.13
CA ASP A 342 24.02 10.02 -2.49
C ASP A 342 23.34 8.95 -3.38
N PHE A 343 22.31 8.27 -2.86
CA PHE A 343 21.52 7.33 -3.67
C PHE A 343 20.60 8.08 -4.65
N LYS A 344 20.77 7.79 -5.93
CA LYS A 344 19.97 8.38 -7.02
C LYS A 344 20.03 7.53 -8.28
N VAL A 345 19.21 7.88 -9.27
CA VAL A 345 19.13 7.15 -10.55
C VAL A 345 20.44 7.06 -11.33
N ASP A 346 21.37 8.00 -11.12
CA ASP A 346 22.70 8.01 -11.75
C ASP A 346 23.67 6.99 -11.11
N ASN A 347 23.52 6.73 -9.82
CA ASN A 347 24.49 5.96 -9.01
C ASN A 347 24.08 4.49 -8.87
N ALA A 348 23.07 4.04 -9.60
CA ALA A 348 22.62 2.65 -9.61
C ALA A 348 22.58 2.13 -11.06
N ILE A 349 23.25 1.03 -11.32
CA ILE A 349 23.31 0.35 -12.63
C ILE A 349 22.59 -1.00 -12.54
N GLN A 350 21.70 -1.25 -13.47
CA GLN A 350 21.19 -2.59 -13.73
C GLN A 350 22.16 -3.32 -14.67
N THR A 351 22.64 -4.47 -14.22
CA THR A 351 23.43 -5.41 -15.02
C THR A 351 22.71 -6.76 -15.06
N GLU A 352 22.40 -7.27 -16.25
CA GLU A 352 21.61 -8.50 -16.39
C GLU A 352 20.32 -8.45 -15.56
N ASP A 353 20.25 -9.16 -14.45
CA ASP A 353 19.12 -9.25 -13.54
C ASP A 353 19.43 -8.78 -12.10
N GLN A 354 20.47 -7.92 -11.94
CA GLN A 354 20.88 -7.37 -10.65
C GLN A 354 21.02 -5.84 -10.71
N LEU A 355 20.83 -5.19 -9.57
CA LEU A 355 21.14 -3.79 -9.37
C LEU A 355 22.45 -3.65 -8.61
N LYS A 356 23.33 -2.74 -9.05
CA LYS A 356 24.56 -2.40 -8.32
C LYS A 356 24.68 -0.90 -8.06
N LEU A 357 24.99 -0.53 -6.84
CA LEU A 357 25.39 0.83 -6.47
C LEU A 357 26.83 1.03 -6.90
N ILE A 358 27.13 2.10 -7.66
CA ILE A 358 28.41 2.27 -8.34
C ILE A 358 29.28 3.40 -7.82
N ASP A 359 28.72 4.36 -7.11
CA ASP A 359 29.47 5.52 -6.61
C ASP A 359 29.57 5.54 -5.09
N MET A 360 30.72 5.13 -4.59
CA MET A 360 31.04 5.12 -3.16
C MET A 360 31.71 6.44 -2.69
N GLY A 361 31.73 7.48 -3.54
CA GLY A 361 32.44 8.72 -3.26
C GLY A 361 31.87 9.57 -2.12
N ALA A 362 30.59 9.37 -1.80
CA ALA A 362 29.90 10.07 -0.72
C ALA A 362 29.73 9.21 0.55
N VAL A 363 30.20 7.95 0.51
CA VAL A 363 30.08 7.03 1.65
C VAL A 363 30.96 7.53 2.81
N ARG A 364 30.37 7.54 4.00
CA ARG A 364 31.04 7.98 5.22
C ARG A 364 30.64 7.13 6.42
N ARG A 365 31.39 7.24 7.48
CA ARG A 365 31.05 6.62 8.77
C ARG A 365 29.93 7.42 9.45
N MET A 366 29.10 6.75 10.24
CA MET A 366 28.01 7.41 10.98
C MET A 366 28.53 8.35 12.07
N ASP A 367 29.74 8.08 12.58
CA ASP A 367 30.42 8.85 13.61
C ASP A 367 31.34 9.95 13.04
N ASP A 368 31.32 10.20 11.74
CA ASP A 368 32.13 11.21 11.08
C ASP A 368 31.36 12.55 11.01
N ASP A 369 31.72 13.47 11.91
CA ASP A 369 31.14 14.83 11.95
C ASP A 369 32.01 15.89 11.23
N GLU A 370 33.20 15.52 10.74
CA GLU A 370 34.20 16.47 10.23
C GLU A 370 34.22 16.52 8.70
N SER A 371 33.93 15.41 8.01
CA SER A 371 34.01 15.34 6.55
C SER A 371 32.93 16.17 5.86
N ALA A 372 33.26 16.68 4.69
CA ALA A 372 32.31 17.42 3.86
C ALA A 372 31.10 16.55 3.48
N ILE A 373 29.91 17.12 3.59
CA ILE A 373 28.66 16.45 3.23
C ILE A 373 28.42 16.63 1.74
N TYR A 374 28.36 15.51 1.02
CA TYR A 374 28.03 15.46 -0.39
C TYR A 374 26.59 14.99 -0.55
N GLY A 375 25.84 15.62 -1.44
CA GLY A 375 24.47 15.23 -1.75
C GLY A 375 23.99 15.88 -3.03
N THR A 376 22.86 15.41 -3.52
CA THR A 376 22.27 15.87 -4.77
C THR A 376 20.95 16.54 -4.50
N VAL A 377 20.81 17.80 -4.94
CA VAL A 377 19.56 18.59 -4.78
C VAL A 377 18.37 17.80 -5.37
N GLY A 378 17.29 17.77 -4.59
CA GLY A 378 16.06 17.04 -4.93
C GLY A 378 16.04 15.57 -4.51
N TYR A 379 17.18 15.00 -4.14
CA TYR A 379 17.28 13.66 -3.53
C TYR A 379 17.64 13.72 -2.05
N GLN A 380 18.44 14.71 -1.67
CA GLN A 380 18.94 14.87 -0.29
C GLN A 380 17.80 15.27 0.65
N ALA A 381 17.79 14.69 1.85
CA ALA A 381 16.83 15.02 2.88
C ALA A 381 17.07 16.43 3.45
N PRO A 382 16.00 17.18 3.78
CA PRO A 382 16.10 18.60 4.13
C PRO A 382 16.94 18.86 5.39
N GLU A 383 16.93 17.95 6.36
CA GLU A 383 17.65 18.09 7.63
C GLU A 383 19.17 17.90 7.51
N VAL A 384 19.66 17.30 6.43
CA VAL A 384 21.08 16.94 6.27
C VAL A 384 22.00 18.16 6.36
N ALA A 385 21.55 19.30 5.86
CA ALA A 385 22.33 20.54 5.91
C ALA A 385 22.53 21.08 7.34
N GLU A 386 21.62 20.76 8.27
CA GLU A 386 21.60 21.28 9.65
C GLU A 386 22.13 20.27 10.66
N VAL A 387 21.73 19.01 10.53
CA VAL A 387 21.98 17.95 11.54
C VAL A 387 22.97 16.89 11.04
N GLY A 388 23.29 16.90 9.75
CA GLY A 388 24.12 15.86 9.13
C GLY A 388 23.34 14.67 8.60
N PRO A 389 24.01 13.77 7.85
CA PRO A 389 23.39 12.58 7.28
C PRO A 389 23.12 11.51 8.34
N SER A 390 22.11 10.69 8.10
CA SER A 390 21.67 9.62 8.98
C SER A 390 21.10 8.45 8.18
N VAL A 391 20.81 7.33 8.84
CA VAL A 391 20.04 6.23 8.21
C VAL A 391 18.74 6.75 7.59
N ALA A 392 18.01 7.60 8.32
CA ALA A 392 16.75 8.15 7.83
C ALA A 392 16.93 9.04 6.59
N SER A 393 18.05 9.74 6.45
CA SER A 393 18.35 10.52 5.25
C SER A 393 18.69 9.64 4.04
N ASP A 394 19.37 8.50 4.23
CA ASP A 394 19.60 7.53 3.16
C ASP A 394 18.27 6.94 2.65
N LEU A 395 17.35 6.59 3.57
CA LEU A 395 16.02 6.07 3.21
C LEU A 395 15.16 7.12 2.48
N TYR A 396 15.30 8.39 2.83
CA TYR A 396 14.67 9.49 2.10
C TYR A 396 15.10 9.51 0.63
N THR A 397 16.39 9.31 0.35
CA THR A 397 16.90 9.29 -1.04
C THR A 397 16.30 8.16 -1.86
N VAL A 398 16.02 7.00 -1.23
CA VAL A 398 15.31 5.89 -1.88
C VAL A 398 13.89 6.29 -2.23
N GLY A 399 13.15 6.89 -1.29
CA GLY A 399 11.79 7.40 -1.54
C GLY A 399 11.75 8.39 -2.70
N ARG A 400 12.67 9.34 -2.74
CA ARG A 400 12.79 10.32 -3.85
C ARG A 400 13.11 9.64 -5.18
N THR A 401 14.01 8.66 -5.17
CA THR A 401 14.38 7.91 -6.37
C THR A 401 13.18 7.12 -6.92
N LEU A 402 12.42 6.45 -6.06
CA LEU A 402 11.19 5.77 -6.46
C LEU A 402 10.18 6.73 -7.09
N ALA A 403 9.97 7.91 -6.50
CA ALA A 403 9.11 8.94 -7.05
C ALA A 403 9.58 9.40 -8.45
N VAL A 404 10.87 9.69 -8.60
CA VAL A 404 11.47 10.10 -9.89
C VAL A 404 11.30 9.02 -10.96
N LEU A 405 11.33 7.73 -10.61
CA LEU A 405 11.20 6.63 -11.57
C LEU A 405 9.75 6.39 -12.01
N THR A 406 8.75 6.58 -11.14
CA THR A 406 7.39 6.09 -11.33
C THR A 406 6.41 7.09 -11.93
N PHE A 407 6.75 8.37 -11.95
CA PHE A 407 5.98 9.38 -12.67
C PHE A 407 6.87 10.49 -13.24
N ASP A 408 6.34 11.33 -14.08
CA ASP A 408 7.09 12.46 -14.68
C ASP A 408 7.20 13.58 -13.61
N PHE A 409 8.09 13.36 -12.65
CA PHE A 409 8.29 14.22 -11.50
C PHE A 409 9.17 15.42 -11.88
N GLN A 410 8.56 16.47 -12.39
CA GLN A 410 9.25 17.73 -12.63
C GLN A 410 9.17 18.65 -11.41
N GLY A 411 10.13 19.56 -11.28
CA GLY A 411 10.19 20.45 -10.12
C GLY A 411 10.69 19.81 -8.82
N TYR A 412 11.11 18.54 -8.85
CA TYR A 412 11.61 17.84 -7.65
C TYR A 412 12.90 18.44 -7.07
N THR A 413 13.62 19.23 -7.83
CA THR A 413 14.81 19.98 -7.40
C THR A 413 14.51 21.37 -6.86
N ASN A 414 13.29 21.86 -7.00
CA ASN A 414 12.89 23.24 -6.70
C ASN A 414 11.66 23.28 -5.78
N VAL A 415 10.47 23.30 -6.39
CA VAL A 415 9.19 23.48 -5.67
C VAL A 415 8.82 22.28 -4.82
N PHE A 416 9.18 21.10 -5.27
CA PHE A 416 8.95 19.84 -4.55
C PHE A 416 10.26 19.24 -4.01
N ALA A 417 11.24 20.08 -3.65
CA ALA A 417 12.52 19.62 -3.12
C ALA A 417 12.37 18.78 -1.85
N ASP A 418 11.37 19.10 -1.03
CA ASP A 418 11.08 18.49 0.27
C ASP A 418 9.64 17.93 0.38
N SER A 419 8.92 17.82 -0.74
CA SER A 419 7.52 17.38 -0.75
C SER A 419 7.20 16.53 -1.98
N LEU A 420 6.01 15.91 -1.98
CA LEU A 420 5.43 15.22 -3.11
C LEU A 420 4.26 16.03 -3.68
N PRO A 421 3.96 15.89 -4.99
CA PRO A 421 2.76 16.47 -5.59
C PRO A 421 1.48 15.93 -4.96
N ASP A 422 0.35 16.62 -5.22
CA ASP A 422 -0.97 16.18 -4.79
C ASP A 422 -1.32 14.82 -5.43
N PRO A 423 -1.66 13.79 -4.61
CA PRO A 423 -1.93 12.45 -5.12
C PRO A 423 -3.13 12.37 -6.07
N ASP A 424 -4.13 13.25 -5.94
CA ASP A 424 -5.28 13.27 -6.83
C ASP A 424 -4.89 13.63 -8.28
N SER A 425 -3.72 14.27 -8.46
CA SER A 425 -3.17 14.66 -9.76
C SER A 425 -2.27 13.59 -10.40
N ILE A 426 -1.86 12.57 -9.65
CA ILE A 426 -0.90 11.56 -10.08
C ILE A 426 -1.58 10.20 -10.21
N GLU A 427 -1.68 9.68 -11.44
CA GLU A 427 -2.39 8.42 -11.72
C GLU A 427 -1.86 7.24 -10.90
N VAL A 428 -0.54 7.11 -10.78
CA VAL A 428 0.11 6.05 -10.00
C VAL A 428 -0.30 6.11 -8.52
N PHE A 429 -0.48 7.29 -7.95
CA PHE A 429 -0.89 7.47 -6.56
C PHE A 429 -2.37 7.14 -6.36
N ARG A 430 -3.21 7.44 -7.36
CA ARG A 430 -4.64 7.07 -7.33
C ARG A 430 -4.83 5.57 -7.47
N GLN A 431 -3.98 4.91 -8.27
CA GLN A 431 -4.07 3.48 -8.52
C GLN A 431 -3.49 2.63 -7.39
N TYR A 432 -2.41 3.10 -6.76
CA TYR A 432 -1.67 2.36 -5.74
C TYR A 432 -1.47 3.21 -4.47
N GLU A 433 -2.52 3.30 -3.66
CA GLU A 433 -2.51 4.09 -2.42
C GLU A 433 -1.38 3.67 -1.48
N SER A 434 -1.14 2.37 -1.31
CA SER A 434 -0.06 1.86 -0.46
C SER A 434 1.32 2.35 -0.90
N PHE A 435 1.54 2.46 -2.21
CA PHE A 435 2.78 3.01 -2.76
C PHE A 435 2.92 4.50 -2.43
N TYR A 436 1.85 5.27 -2.61
CA TYR A 436 1.85 6.68 -2.23
C TYR A 436 2.16 6.88 -0.74
N ARG A 437 1.49 6.13 0.15
CA ARG A 437 1.72 6.21 1.61
C ARG A 437 3.16 5.84 1.98
N LEU A 438 3.73 4.83 1.31
CA LEU A 438 5.14 4.46 1.49
C LEU A 438 6.07 5.63 1.12
N LEU A 439 5.82 6.29 -0.01
CA LEU A 439 6.61 7.45 -0.42
C LEU A 439 6.46 8.62 0.56
N VAL A 440 5.24 8.91 1.02
CA VAL A 440 4.98 9.96 2.02
C VAL A 440 5.76 9.70 3.30
N ARG A 441 5.73 8.46 3.81
CA ARG A 441 6.50 8.10 5.00
C ARG A 441 8.01 8.18 4.76
N ALA A 442 8.50 7.65 3.63
CA ALA A 442 9.93 7.66 3.31
C ALA A 442 10.48 9.09 3.12
N THR A 443 9.63 10.03 2.67
CA THR A 443 10.01 11.42 2.38
C THR A 443 9.40 12.42 3.37
N ASP A 444 9.03 11.97 4.58
CA ASP A 444 8.55 12.89 5.62
C ASP A 444 9.68 13.88 5.98
N PRO A 445 9.39 15.18 6.11
CA PRO A 445 10.38 16.17 6.53
C PRO A 445 11.01 15.87 7.89
N ASP A 446 10.25 15.26 8.81
CA ASP A 446 10.75 14.83 10.12
C ASP A 446 11.38 13.44 10.01
N PRO A 447 12.72 13.30 10.19
CA PRO A 447 13.41 12.01 10.10
C PRO A 447 12.89 10.98 11.11
N ALA A 448 12.36 11.39 12.26
CA ALA A 448 11.80 10.49 13.28
C ALA A 448 10.50 9.80 12.82
N ARG A 449 9.83 10.34 11.81
CA ARG A 449 8.61 9.75 11.23
C ARG A 449 8.86 8.83 10.06
N ARG A 450 10.08 8.80 9.54
CA ARG A 450 10.47 7.89 8.44
C ARG A 450 10.61 6.46 8.93
N PHE A 451 11.02 5.57 8.04
CA PHE A 451 11.39 4.21 8.40
C PHE A 451 12.64 4.23 9.29
N ALA A 452 12.67 3.36 10.29
CA ALA A 452 13.78 3.29 11.24
C ALA A 452 15.00 2.55 10.68
N SER A 453 14.79 1.69 9.68
CA SER A 453 15.86 0.91 9.04
C SER A 453 15.55 0.61 7.57
N ALA A 454 16.62 0.30 6.83
CA ALA A 454 16.49 -0.17 5.45
C ALA A 454 15.69 -1.47 5.35
N GLN A 455 15.83 -2.37 6.34
CA GLN A 455 15.07 -3.62 6.40
C GLN A 455 13.57 -3.36 6.55
N GLU A 456 13.16 -2.49 7.49
CA GLU A 456 11.76 -2.13 7.67
C GLU A 456 11.16 -1.57 6.38
N MET A 457 11.85 -0.63 5.73
CA MET A 457 11.40 -0.05 4.48
C MET A 457 11.32 -1.10 3.37
N ALA A 458 12.28 -2.03 3.27
CA ALA A 458 12.28 -3.11 2.28
C ALA A 458 11.13 -4.10 2.49
N GLU A 459 10.79 -4.43 3.74
CA GLU A 459 9.65 -5.28 4.08
C GLU A 459 8.34 -4.61 3.65
N GLN A 460 8.16 -3.33 3.99
CA GLN A 460 6.97 -2.58 3.58
C GLN A 460 6.88 -2.39 2.07
N LEU A 461 7.99 -2.10 1.40
CA LEU A 461 8.05 -2.00 -0.06
C LEU A 461 7.75 -3.35 -0.75
N THR A 462 8.19 -4.45 -0.15
CA THR A 462 7.86 -5.80 -0.64
C THR A 462 6.37 -6.11 -0.50
N GLY A 463 5.72 -5.69 0.59
CA GLY A 463 4.27 -5.77 0.78
C GLY A 463 3.52 -4.99 -0.29
N VAL A 464 3.93 -3.74 -0.53
CA VAL A 464 3.38 -2.89 -1.61
C VAL A 464 3.59 -3.52 -2.98
N LEU A 465 4.77 -4.09 -3.27
CA LEU A 465 5.06 -4.78 -4.53
C LEU A 465 4.10 -5.96 -4.76
N ARG A 466 3.82 -6.76 -3.73
CA ARG A 466 2.86 -7.88 -3.82
C ARG A 466 1.46 -7.41 -4.15
N GLU A 467 1.02 -6.33 -3.53
CA GLU A 467 -0.25 -5.68 -3.82
C GLU A 467 -0.33 -5.21 -5.28
N VAL A 468 0.66 -4.43 -5.73
CA VAL A 468 0.75 -3.91 -7.11
C VAL A 468 0.66 -5.05 -8.12
N VAL A 469 1.48 -6.11 -7.93
CA VAL A 469 1.50 -7.26 -8.84
C VAL A 469 0.19 -8.05 -8.80
N SER A 470 -0.45 -8.17 -7.64
CA SER A 470 -1.74 -8.84 -7.51
C SER A 470 -2.85 -8.08 -8.25
N VAL A 471 -2.88 -6.76 -8.11
CA VAL A 471 -3.85 -5.89 -8.81
C VAL A 471 -3.65 -5.96 -10.33
N GLN A 472 -2.40 -5.91 -10.81
CA GLN A 472 -2.10 -5.94 -12.25
C GLN A 472 -2.35 -7.28 -12.90
N THR A 473 -1.98 -8.38 -12.22
CA THR A 473 -2.01 -9.72 -12.82
C THR A 473 -3.27 -10.51 -12.48
N GLY A 474 -4.06 -10.08 -11.52
CA GLY A 474 -5.18 -10.83 -10.96
C GLY A 474 -4.75 -12.11 -10.24
N ARG A 475 -3.46 -12.28 -9.93
CA ARG A 475 -2.92 -13.44 -9.23
C ARG A 475 -2.48 -13.05 -7.83
N ALA A 476 -3.03 -13.71 -6.84
CA ALA A 476 -2.67 -13.49 -5.45
C ALA A 476 -1.17 -13.69 -5.17
N ARG A 477 -0.64 -12.92 -4.24
CA ARG A 477 0.77 -12.96 -3.79
C ARG A 477 0.83 -12.98 -2.26
N PRO A 478 0.32 -14.04 -1.61
CA PRO A 478 0.26 -14.13 -0.16
C PRO A 478 1.65 -14.09 0.47
N ALA A 479 1.71 -13.56 1.68
CA ALA A 479 2.89 -13.58 2.52
C ALA A 479 2.52 -13.59 4.00
N LEU A 480 3.38 -14.19 4.79
CA LEU A 480 3.29 -14.04 6.24
C LEU A 480 3.75 -12.63 6.63
N SER A 481 2.96 -11.97 7.47
CA SER A 481 3.36 -10.72 8.09
C SER A 481 4.35 -10.98 9.23
N THR A 482 5.34 -10.10 9.36
CA THR A 482 6.24 -10.08 10.51
C THR A 482 5.66 -9.32 11.71
N LEU A 483 4.62 -8.52 11.48
CA LEU A 483 4.00 -7.64 12.48
C LEU A 483 2.67 -8.19 13.02
N PHE A 484 1.92 -8.91 12.18
CA PHE A 484 0.58 -9.41 12.52
C PHE A 484 0.47 -10.92 12.33
N GLY A 485 -0.25 -11.56 13.24
CA GLY A 485 -0.69 -12.93 13.07
C GLY A 485 -1.82 -13.07 12.04
N PRO A 486 -2.20 -14.30 11.68
CA PRO A 486 -3.36 -14.55 10.82
C PRO A 486 -4.67 -14.11 11.49
N GLU A 487 -5.76 -14.06 10.70
CA GLU A 487 -7.11 -13.87 11.26
C GLU A 487 -7.41 -14.94 12.32
N PRO A 488 -7.70 -14.53 13.57
CA PRO A 488 -7.98 -15.52 14.64
C PRO A 488 -9.23 -16.37 14.38
N LYS A 489 -10.22 -15.79 13.69
CA LYS A 489 -11.48 -16.43 13.31
C LYS A 489 -12.10 -15.67 12.14
N VAL A 490 -12.92 -16.35 11.36
CA VAL A 490 -13.78 -15.73 10.34
C VAL A 490 -15.17 -15.56 10.94
N THR A 491 -15.64 -14.32 10.99
CA THR A 491 -16.99 -13.95 11.44
C THR A 491 -17.94 -13.84 10.24
N ASP A 492 -19.24 -13.81 10.53
CA ASP A 492 -20.28 -13.49 9.55
C ASP A 492 -20.29 -14.39 8.30
N THR A 493 -19.90 -15.66 8.43
CA THR A 493 -20.00 -16.63 7.32
C THR A 493 -21.45 -16.90 6.90
N GLU A 494 -22.43 -16.60 7.78
CA GLU A 494 -23.86 -16.63 7.48
C GLU A 494 -24.37 -15.24 7.07
N LEU A 495 -24.10 -14.83 5.81
CA LEU A 495 -24.45 -13.50 5.28
C LEU A 495 -25.95 -13.19 5.30
N PHE A 496 -26.81 -14.21 5.23
CA PHE A 496 -28.23 -14.02 5.05
C PHE A 496 -29.02 -14.30 6.35
N PRO A 497 -30.06 -13.53 6.65
CA PRO A 497 -30.96 -13.85 7.75
C PRO A 497 -31.67 -15.20 7.49
N ALA A 498 -32.18 -15.80 8.56
CA ALA A 498 -33.06 -16.97 8.41
C ALA A 498 -34.25 -16.62 7.52
N LEU A 499 -34.75 -17.60 6.76
CA LEU A 499 -35.97 -17.38 5.98
C LEU A 499 -37.19 -17.38 6.91
N ASP A 500 -37.83 -16.22 6.98
CA ASP A 500 -39.13 -16.10 7.65
C ASP A 500 -40.22 -16.46 6.64
N GLY A 501 -40.94 -17.57 6.87
CA GLY A 501 -42.03 -18.02 6.04
C GLY A 501 -41.71 -19.17 5.10
N ASP A 502 -42.50 -19.25 4.04
CA ASP A 502 -42.42 -20.33 3.06
C ASP A 502 -41.34 -20.06 2.01
N VAL A 503 -40.60 -21.10 1.59
CA VAL A 503 -39.56 -21.02 0.55
C VAL A 503 -40.07 -20.65 -0.83
N SER A 504 -41.37 -20.84 -1.08
CA SER A 504 -42.08 -20.37 -2.27
C SER A 504 -43.25 -19.51 -1.85
N ARG A 505 -43.29 -18.26 -2.32
CA ARG A 505 -44.37 -17.31 -2.01
C ARG A 505 -45.65 -17.58 -2.82
N LEU A 506 -45.52 -18.03 -4.06
CA LEU A 506 -46.63 -18.30 -4.95
C LEU A 506 -47.15 -19.74 -4.81
N GLY A 507 -46.29 -20.67 -4.43
CA GLY A 507 -46.57 -22.08 -4.35
C GLY A 507 -47.13 -22.58 -3.01
N ALA A 508 -46.88 -21.81 -1.94
CA ALA A 508 -47.35 -22.19 -0.59
C ALA A 508 -48.87 -22.07 -0.47
N ARG A 509 -49.54 -23.10 -0.02
CA ARG A 509 -50.99 -23.02 0.31
C ARG A 509 -51.15 -22.48 1.72
N ALA A 510 -52.24 -21.79 1.97
CA ALA A 510 -52.64 -21.32 3.30
C ALA A 510 -52.64 -22.47 4.28
N ALA A 511 -52.05 -22.26 5.46
CA ALA A 511 -52.13 -23.25 6.55
C ALA A 511 -53.61 -23.54 6.86
N GLN A 512 -54.00 -24.79 6.86
CA GLN A 512 -55.35 -25.15 7.37
C GLN A 512 -55.32 -24.83 8.86
N THR A 513 -55.98 -23.74 9.27
CA THR A 513 -56.21 -23.48 10.69
C THR A 513 -56.99 -24.69 11.22
N ARG A 514 -56.34 -25.45 12.11
CA ARG A 514 -57.02 -26.43 12.92
C ARG A 514 -58.21 -25.69 13.54
N ARG A 515 -59.41 -26.06 13.17
CA ARG A 515 -60.62 -25.63 13.88
C ARG A 515 -60.41 -26.08 15.31
N SER A 516 -60.18 -25.12 16.23
CA SER A 516 -60.35 -25.39 17.66
C SER A 516 -61.73 -25.92 17.87
N PRO A 517 -61.92 -26.99 18.63
CA PRO A 517 -63.27 -27.47 18.98
C PRO A 517 -64.01 -26.28 19.61
N ALA A 518 -65.25 -26.03 19.11
CA ALA A 518 -66.12 -24.99 19.58
C ALA A 518 -66.33 -25.11 21.08
N PRO A 519 -66.20 -24.05 21.89
CA PRO A 519 -66.55 -24.09 23.30
C PRO A 519 -68.05 -24.37 23.43
N ALA A 520 -68.36 -25.35 24.28
CA ALA A 520 -69.73 -25.75 24.64
C ALA A 520 -70.51 -24.55 25.15
N LEU A 521 -71.68 -24.33 24.59
CA LEU A 521 -72.65 -23.33 25.06
C LEU A 521 -73.10 -23.63 26.48
N THR A 522 -72.75 -22.81 27.41
CA THR A 522 -73.46 -22.75 28.71
C THR A 522 -74.42 -21.56 28.66
N HIS A 523 -75.71 -21.89 28.81
CA HIS A 523 -76.81 -20.94 29.01
C HIS A 523 -76.64 -20.18 30.34
N GLY A 524 -76.93 -18.86 30.30
CA GLY A 524 -77.02 -18.03 31.52
C GLY A 524 -77.56 -16.64 31.19
N THR A 525 -78.87 -16.52 31.19
CA THR A 525 -79.79 -15.41 31.46
C THR A 525 -79.32 -13.97 31.66
N ALA A 526 -79.84 -13.12 30.81
CA ALA A 526 -80.66 -11.89 30.92
C ALA A 526 -80.29 -10.76 31.94
N ASN A 527 -80.44 -9.58 31.42
CA ASN A 527 -80.96 -8.27 31.88
C ASN A 527 -79.89 -7.20 32.08
N THR A 528 -80.05 -6.03 31.59
CA THR A 528 -81.03 -5.00 31.27
C THR A 528 -80.30 -3.69 30.92
N ALA A 529 -80.77 -3.05 29.93
CA ALA A 529 -81.10 -1.62 29.75
C ALA A 529 -80.16 -0.52 30.31
N GLY A 530 -79.91 0.46 29.44
CA GLY A 530 -79.85 1.85 29.86
C GLY A 530 -79.06 2.78 28.94
N THR A 531 -79.73 3.39 27.99
CA THR A 531 -79.76 4.80 27.57
C THR A 531 -78.47 5.50 27.13
N ALA A 532 -78.45 5.95 25.89
CA ALA A 532 -77.79 7.20 25.45
C ALA A 532 -78.49 8.44 26.01
N PRO A 533 -77.92 9.65 26.02
CA PRO A 533 -77.91 10.49 24.84
C PRO A 533 -76.80 11.52 24.63
N ALA A 534 -76.69 11.92 23.35
CA ALA A 534 -76.58 13.27 22.79
C ALA A 534 -75.41 14.22 23.10
N ALA A 535 -74.70 14.51 22.08
CA ALA A 535 -74.31 15.78 21.46
C ALA A 535 -73.95 17.02 22.31
N ALA A 536 -72.76 17.56 22.05
CA ALA A 536 -72.52 19.01 21.87
C ALA A 536 -71.21 19.30 21.20
N THR A 537 -71.32 20.10 20.20
CA THR A 537 -70.41 20.85 19.31
C THR A 537 -69.40 21.69 20.04
N ALA A 538 -68.12 21.75 19.51
CA ALA A 538 -67.34 22.97 19.24
C ALA A 538 -65.98 22.65 18.58
N SER A 539 -65.80 23.23 17.42
CA SER A 539 -64.45 23.42 16.79
C SER A 539 -63.92 24.83 17.21
N PRO A 540 -62.68 25.30 16.81
CA PRO A 540 -61.44 24.62 16.38
C PRO A 540 -60.19 25.24 17.00
N ALA A 541 -59.08 24.55 17.04
CA ALA A 541 -57.76 25.19 16.99
C ALA A 541 -56.68 24.19 16.63
N GLY A 542 -55.76 24.59 15.78
CA GLY A 542 -54.67 23.98 15.09
C GLY A 542 -53.91 22.86 15.78
N GLY A 543 -53.84 21.74 15.15
CA GLY A 543 -52.98 20.64 15.52
C GLY A 543 -52.38 20.05 14.26
N THR A 544 -51.05 20.11 14.18
CA THR A 544 -50.20 19.42 13.20
C THR A 544 -50.61 17.98 13.05
N ALA A 545 -50.80 17.55 11.82
CA ALA A 545 -51.12 16.17 11.46
C ALA A 545 -50.02 15.24 11.92
N PRO A 546 -50.35 14.11 12.59
CA PRO A 546 -49.35 13.05 12.82
C PRO A 546 -48.93 12.46 11.47
N GLY A 547 -47.61 12.40 11.25
CA GLY A 547 -47.04 11.81 10.05
C GLY A 547 -47.58 10.40 9.86
N ALA A 548 -47.87 10.09 8.61
CA ALA A 548 -48.27 8.73 8.20
C ALA A 548 -47.22 7.75 8.72
N PRO A 549 -47.64 6.57 9.22
CA PRO A 549 -46.68 5.55 9.65
C PRO A 549 -45.80 5.22 8.45
N ALA A 550 -44.49 5.38 8.62
CA ALA A 550 -43.50 4.99 7.63
C ALA A 550 -43.77 3.54 7.23
N ALA A 551 -43.90 3.31 5.94
CA ALA A 551 -44.07 1.96 5.41
C ALA A 551 -42.93 1.08 6.00
N PRO A 552 -43.19 -0.17 6.44
CA PRO A 552 -42.17 -1.03 6.97
C PRO A 552 -41.05 -1.16 5.92
N ALA A 553 -39.83 -0.81 6.33
CA ALA A 553 -38.65 -0.94 5.47
C ALA A 553 -38.57 -2.38 4.96
N ALA A 554 -38.37 -2.55 3.64
CA ALA A 554 -38.19 -3.88 3.09
C ALA A 554 -37.08 -4.61 3.84
N PRO A 555 -37.24 -5.91 4.18
CA PRO A 555 -36.24 -6.65 4.93
C PRO A 555 -34.90 -6.64 4.17
N ALA A 556 -33.84 -6.29 4.87
CA ALA A 556 -32.50 -6.24 4.27
C ALA A 556 -32.11 -7.62 3.70
N LEU A 557 -31.49 -7.60 2.53
CA LEU A 557 -31.05 -8.84 1.85
C LEU A 557 -30.01 -9.60 2.69
N VAL A 558 -29.08 -8.87 3.28
CA VAL A 558 -27.96 -9.39 4.08
C VAL A 558 -28.04 -8.91 5.51
N LYS A 559 -27.48 -9.70 6.41
CA LYS A 559 -27.31 -9.27 7.81
C LYS A 559 -26.33 -8.10 7.87
N PRO A 560 -26.55 -7.10 8.73
CA PRO A 560 -25.54 -6.10 9.02
C PRO A 560 -24.31 -6.78 9.66
N VAL A 561 -23.16 -6.16 9.50
CA VAL A 561 -21.93 -6.65 10.15
C VAL A 561 -22.05 -6.53 11.66
N ASP A 562 -21.61 -7.56 12.38
CA ASP A 562 -21.39 -7.50 13.82
C ASP A 562 -20.03 -6.84 14.07
N ALA A 563 -20.02 -5.52 14.23
CA ALA A 563 -18.79 -4.74 14.33
C ALA A 563 -17.90 -5.17 15.52
N PRO A 564 -18.42 -5.41 16.74
CA PRO A 564 -17.62 -5.94 17.85
C PRO A 564 -17.00 -7.31 17.55
N ALA A 565 -17.76 -8.25 17.00
CA ALA A 565 -17.24 -9.56 16.67
C ALA A 565 -16.20 -9.52 15.55
N ALA A 566 -16.42 -8.68 14.52
CA ALA A 566 -15.49 -8.47 13.43
C ALA A 566 -14.21 -7.75 13.88
N ALA A 567 -14.30 -6.74 14.76
CA ALA A 567 -13.15 -6.07 15.35
C ALA A 567 -12.23 -7.03 16.12
N LEU A 568 -12.81 -7.94 16.90
CA LEU A 568 -12.08 -8.96 17.64
C LEU A 568 -11.57 -10.12 16.76
N ALA A 569 -12.01 -10.18 15.49
CA ALA A 569 -11.51 -11.12 14.49
C ALA A 569 -10.36 -10.54 13.65
N LEU A 570 -10.07 -9.25 13.74
CA LEU A 570 -8.92 -8.63 13.07
C LEU A 570 -7.60 -9.28 13.48
N PRO A 571 -6.60 -9.33 12.59
CA PRO A 571 -5.27 -9.82 12.89
C PRO A 571 -4.69 -9.23 14.17
N VAL A 572 -3.99 -10.06 14.93
CA VAL A 572 -3.41 -9.67 16.21
C VAL A 572 -1.96 -9.29 16.02
N PRO A 573 -1.50 -8.13 16.54
CA PRO A 573 -0.08 -7.82 16.55
C PRO A 573 0.74 -8.93 17.21
N HIS A 574 1.88 -9.27 16.61
CA HIS A 574 2.84 -10.16 17.26
C HIS A 574 3.42 -9.51 18.50
N VAL A 575 3.69 -10.33 19.50
CA VAL A 575 4.38 -9.89 20.72
C VAL A 575 5.82 -9.48 20.37
N ASP A 576 6.28 -8.38 20.94
CA ASP A 576 7.67 -7.97 20.80
C ASP A 576 8.60 -9.06 21.38
N PRO A 577 9.49 -9.66 20.61
CA PRO A 577 10.38 -10.70 21.09
C PRO A 577 11.38 -10.19 22.15
N THR A 578 11.55 -8.87 22.24
CA THR A 578 12.40 -8.25 23.29
C THR A 578 11.65 -7.98 24.60
N ASP A 579 10.32 -8.17 24.63
CA ASP A 579 9.53 -8.00 25.84
C ASP A 579 9.90 -9.07 26.88
N PRO A 580 10.12 -8.68 28.16
CA PRO A 580 10.51 -9.62 29.21
C PRO A 580 9.51 -10.75 29.45
N ASN A 581 8.24 -10.56 29.03
CA ASN A 581 7.18 -11.56 29.15
C ASN A 581 6.91 -12.34 27.86
N ALA A 582 7.72 -12.18 26.78
CA ALA A 582 7.45 -12.82 25.50
C ALA A 582 7.24 -14.35 25.61
N GLY A 583 8.11 -15.03 26.37
CA GLY A 583 7.96 -16.48 26.65
C GLY A 583 6.73 -16.83 27.49
N PHE A 584 6.39 -16.03 28.47
CA PHE A 584 5.18 -16.20 29.28
C PHE A 584 3.91 -16.04 28.43
N LEU A 585 3.85 -15.00 27.61
CA LEU A 585 2.72 -14.73 26.71
C LEU A 585 2.53 -15.81 25.64
N ALA A 586 3.61 -16.40 25.14
CA ALA A 586 3.55 -17.53 24.23
C ALA A 586 2.86 -18.75 24.86
N GLY A 587 3.11 -19.00 26.14
CA GLY A 587 2.47 -20.08 26.91
C GLY A 587 0.97 -19.89 27.12
N LEU A 588 0.47 -18.64 27.02
CA LEU A 588 -0.95 -18.31 27.25
C LEU A 588 -1.79 -18.25 25.95
N SER A 589 -1.23 -18.61 24.82
CA SER A 589 -1.88 -18.45 23.51
C SER A 589 -3.22 -19.19 23.36
N THR A 590 -3.44 -20.28 24.11
CA THR A 590 -4.65 -21.13 24.08
C THR A 590 -5.62 -20.92 25.24
N SER A 591 -5.33 -19.99 26.18
CA SER A 591 -6.16 -19.74 27.33
C SER A 591 -7.48 -19.03 26.98
N ALA A 592 -8.54 -19.38 27.65
CA ALA A 592 -9.82 -18.68 27.50
C ALA A 592 -9.71 -17.21 27.99
N PRO A 593 -10.43 -16.24 27.38
CA PRO A 593 -10.28 -14.82 27.71
C PRO A 593 -10.43 -14.50 29.21
N GLY A 594 -11.38 -15.10 29.92
CA GLY A 594 -11.58 -14.86 31.34
C GLY A 594 -10.45 -15.42 32.24
N GLU A 595 -9.88 -16.59 31.87
CA GLU A 595 -8.71 -17.15 32.53
C GLU A 595 -7.45 -16.34 32.22
N LEU A 596 -7.36 -15.84 31.00
CA LEU A 596 -6.24 -15.01 30.50
C LEU A 596 -6.10 -13.72 31.30
N VAL A 597 -7.20 -13.04 31.65
CA VAL A 597 -7.16 -11.83 32.49
C VAL A 597 -6.48 -12.11 33.82
N ASN A 598 -6.87 -13.22 34.48
CA ASN A 598 -6.28 -13.61 35.77
C ASN A 598 -4.82 -14.02 35.63
N ALA A 599 -4.47 -14.79 34.60
CA ALA A 599 -3.10 -15.22 34.38
C ALA A 599 -2.16 -14.00 34.10
N LEU A 600 -2.62 -13.03 33.32
CA LEU A 600 -1.87 -11.82 33.02
C LEU A 600 -1.68 -10.88 34.22
N ALA A 601 -2.61 -10.94 35.23
CA ALA A 601 -2.42 -10.23 36.48
C ALA A 601 -1.25 -10.80 37.31
N ALA A 602 -0.91 -12.09 37.12
CA ALA A 602 0.22 -12.78 37.73
C ALA A 602 1.50 -12.78 36.87
N ALA A 603 1.57 -11.97 35.81
CA ALA A 603 2.74 -11.90 34.96
C ALA A 603 4.02 -11.53 35.74
N PRO A 604 5.17 -12.12 35.41
CA PRO A 604 6.45 -11.87 36.10
C PRO A 604 6.86 -10.40 36.13
N ALA A 605 6.53 -9.65 35.10
CA ALA A 605 6.72 -8.21 35.01
C ALA A 605 5.50 -7.55 34.34
N GLN A 606 5.22 -6.31 34.69
CA GLN A 606 4.22 -5.52 33.98
C GLN A 606 4.89 -4.84 32.78
N SER A 607 4.46 -5.21 31.57
CA SER A 607 4.96 -4.66 30.32
C SER A 607 3.82 -4.13 29.45
N THR A 608 4.14 -3.42 28.39
CA THR A 608 3.17 -2.96 27.40
C THR A 608 2.44 -4.15 26.78
N GLU A 609 3.15 -5.23 26.43
CA GLU A 609 2.56 -6.43 25.82
C GLU A 609 1.57 -7.14 26.75
N THR A 610 1.89 -7.27 28.04
CA THR A 610 0.95 -7.87 29.02
C THR A 610 -0.32 -7.05 29.15
N ARG A 611 -0.21 -5.72 29.17
CA ARG A 611 -1.35 -4.81 29.23
C ARG A 611 -2.21 -4.84 27.96
N LEU A 612 -1.58 -4.84 26.78
CA LEU A 612 -2.30 -4.95 25.51
C LEU A 612 -3.06 -6.27 25.39
N ARG A 613 -2.46 -7.36 25.89
CA ARG A 613 -3.12 -8.66 25.95
C ARG A 613 -4.30 -8.65 26.93
N GLN A 614 -4.19 -7.97 28.07
CA GLN A 614 -5.30 -7.76 29.01
C GLN A 614 -6.44 -6.96 28.37
N VAL A 615 -6.11 -5.86 27.68
CA VAL A 615 -7.10 -5.06 26.94
C VAL A 615 -7.91 -5.95 25.99
N ARG A 616 -7.24 -6.79 25.18
CA ARG A 616 -7.92 -7.70 24.27
C ARG A 616 -8.82 -8.70 25.02
N ALA A 617 -8.33 -9.29 26.11
CA ALA A 617 -9.10 -10.25 26.90
C ALA A 617 -10.37 -9.61 27.48
N TRP A 618 -10.28 -8.40 28.04
CA TRP A 618 -11.45 -7.67 28.53
C TRP A 618 -12.46 -7.33 27.43
N LEU A 619 -11.98 -6.89 26.24
CA LEU A 619 -12.87 -6.65 25.10
C LEU A 619 -13.57 -7.94 24.66
N GLN A 620 -12.90 -9.10 24.74
CA GLN A 620 -13.48 -10.41 24.41
C GLN A 620 -14.52 -10.89 25.44
N THR A 621 -14.38 -10.49 26.70
CA THR A 621 -15.36 -10.78 27.75
C THR A 621 -16.50 -9.76 27.82
N GLY A 622 -16.43 -8.68 27.05
CA GLY A 622 -17.42 -7.60 27.04
C GLY A 622 -17.16 -6.49 28.07
N ASP A 623 -16.04 -6.53 28.79
CA ASP A 623 -15.67 -5.56 29.83
C ASP A 623 -14.90 -4.38 29.21
N ALA A 624 -15.57 -3.51 28.47
CA ALA A 624 -14.93 -2.38 27.79
C ALA A 624 -14.34 -1.32 28.75
N GLY A 625 -14.89 -1.14 29.95
CA GLY A 625 -14.44 -0.12 30.91
C GLY A 625 -12.96 -0.26 31.30
N PRO A 626 -12.55 -1.40 31.90
CA PRO A 626 -11.15 -1.67 32.24
C PRO A 626 -10.21 -1.61 31.03
N ALA A 627 -10.66 -2.10 29.86
CA ALA A 627 -9.88 -2.07 28.63
C ALA A 627 -9.54 -0.61 28.22
N LEU A 628 -10.53 0.29 28.19
CA LEU A 628 -10.35 1.68 27.82
C LEU A 628 -9.46 2.43 28.83
N GLU A 629 -9.60 2.15 30.13
CA GLU A 629 -8.76 2.80 31.15
C GLU A 629 -7.29 2.41 31.01
N VAL A 630 -6.99 1.13 30.73
CA VAL A 630 -5.61 0.69 30.48
C VAL A 630 -5.07 1.29 29.19
N LEU A 631 -5.87 1.33 28.12
CA LEU A 631 -5.45 1.95 26.86
C LEU A 631 -5.13 3.44 27.04
N ARG A 632 -5.98 4.18 27.75
CA ARG A 632 -5.73 5.60 28.04
C ARG A 632 -4.38 5.81 28.74
N ARG A 633 -4.06 4.96 29.72
CA ARG A 633 -2.75 5.03 30.42
C ARG A 633 -1.58 4.69 29.51
N LEU A 634 -1.74 3.70 28.63
CA LEU A 634 -0.73 3.35 27.65
C LEU A 634 -0.51 4.46 26.64
N GLU A 635 -1.57 5.12 26.17
CA GLU A 635 -1.50 6.28 25.28
C GLU A 635 -0.78 7.48 25.91
N GLU A 636 -0.96 7.72 27.23
CA GLU A 636 -0.23 8.76 27.94
C GLU A 636 1.27 8.44 28.08
N GLN A 637 1.62 7.17 28.23
CA GLN A 637 3.01 6.71 28.40
C GLN A 637 3.74 6.51 27.07
N GLN A 638 3.05 6.02 26.06
CA GLN A 638 3.58 5.60 24.76
C GLN A 638 2.60 6.00 23.64
N PRO A 639 2.41 7.31 23.41
CA PRO A 639 1.39 7.81 22.46
C PRO A 639 1.65 7.37 21.02
N ASP A 640 2.90 7.06 20.69
CA ASP A 640 3.36 6.72 19.34
C ASP A 640 3.57 5.22 19.12
N ASP A 641 3.31 4.37 20.14
CA ASP A 641 3.40 2.91 19.94
C ASP A 641 2.24 2.44 19.04
N TRP A 642 2.58 1.91 17.87
CA TRP A 642 1.61 1.49 16.88
C TRP A 642 0.68 0.38 17.38
N ARG A 643 1.13 -0.48 18.33
CA ARG A 643 0.30 -1.53 18.94
C ARG A 643 -0.78 -0.93 19.83
N VAL A 644 -0.42 0.10 20.59
CA VAL A 644 -1.38 0.87 21.40
C VAL A 644 -2.43 1.51 20.50
N VAL A 645 -1.99 2.14 19.39
CA VAL A 645 -2.90 2.75 18.41
C VAL A 645 -3.79 1.70 17.75
N TRP A 646 -3.25 0.52 17.39
CA TRP A 646 -4.03 -0.60 16.85
C TRP A 646 -5.14 -1.05 17.82
N TYR A 647 -4.79 -1.32 19.07
CA TYR A 647 -5.77 -1.73 20.07
C TYR A 647 -6.77 -0.63 20.44
N ARG A 648 -6.38 0.64 20.29
CA ARG A 648 -7.33 1.76 20.38
C ARG A 648 -8.38 1.66 19.28
N GLY A 649 -7.95 1.40 18.03
CA GLY A 649 -8.86 1.16 16.91
C GLY A 649 -9.82 0.00 17.14
N VAL A 650 -9.31 -1.13 17.66
CA VAL A 650 -10.14 -2.30 18.01
C VAL A 650 -11.15 -1.94 19.10
N ALA A 651 -10.71 -1.26 20.16
CA ALA A 651 -11.60 -0.84 21.25
C ALA A 651 -12.68 0.14 20.78
N CYS A 652 -12.32 1.08 19.93
CA CYS A 652 -13.27 2.03 19.32
C CYS A 652 -14.34 1.32 18.50
N LEU A 653 -13.99 0.29 17.68
CA LEU A 653 -14.98 -0.51 16.95
C LEU A 653 -15.90 -1.28 17.90
N VAL A 654 -15.35 -1.87 18.97
CA VAL A 654 -16.14 -2.62 19.97
C VAL A 654 -17.12 -1.72 20.71
N THR A 655 -16.74 -0.45 20.95
CA THR A 655 -17.57 0.54 21.65
C THR A 655 -18.36 1.48 20.74
N ALA A 656 -18.43 1.15 19.44
CA ALA A 656 -19.14 1.90 18.40
C ALA A 656 -18.64 3.33 18.15
N ASP A 657 -17.39 3.66 18.52
CA ASP A 657 -16.70 4.87 18.07
C ASP A 657 -16.03 4.60 16.71
N HIS A 658 -16.83 4.50 15.68
CA HIS A 658 -16.37 4.10 14.34
C HIS A 658 -15.39 5.12 13.71
N GLU A 659 -15.57 6.40 14.02
CA GLU A 659 -14.69 7.48 13.55
C GLU A 659 -13.31 7.42 14.23
N GLY A 660 -13.30 7.22 15.55
CA GLY A 660 -12.05 7.02 16.29
C GLY A 660 -11.30 5.79 15.83
N ALA A 661 -12.01 4.70 15.51
CA ALA A 661 -11.42 3.50 14.95
C ALA A 661 -10.77 3.76 13.59
N ALA A 662 -11.47 4.43 12.67
CA ALA A 662 -10.94 4.75 11.34
C ALA A 662 -9.67 5.60 11.41
N LEU A 663 -9.62 6.61 12.30
CA LEU A 663 -8.43 7.43 12.52
C LEU A 663 -7.25 6.63 13.09
N ALA A 664 -7.51 5.70 14.00
CA ALA A 664 -6.47 4.85 14.57
C ALA A 664 -5.88 3.89 13.52
N PHE A 665 -6.71 3.20 12.76
CA PHE A 665 -6.23 2.27 11.72
C PHE A 665 -5.60 2.98 10.52
N ASP A 666 -6.04 4.20 10.19
CA ASP A 666 -5.41 5.03 9.17
C ASP A 666 -3.98 5.41 9.56
N ALA A 667 -3.75 5.76 10.84
CA ALA A 667 -2.41 6.02 11.36
C ALA A 667 -1.51 4.77 11.29
N VAL A 668 -2.06 3.58 11.55
CA VAL A 668 -1.31 2.32 11.41
C VAL A 668 -1.04 2.00 9.94
N TYR A 669 -1.95 2.34 9.02
CA TYR A 669 -1.74 2.17 7.58
C TYR A 669 -0.67 3.14 7.05
N ASP A 670 -0.63 4.38 7.54
CA ASP A 670 0.46 5.31 7.21
C ASP A 670 1.82 4.79 7.68
N ALA A 671 1.85 4.13 8.85
CA ALA A 671 3.06 3.53 9.38
C ALA A 671 3.47 2.25 8.62
N PHE A 672 2.51 1.42 8.23
CA PHE A 672 2.76 0.12 7.60
C PHE A 672 1.98 -0.07 6.29
N PRO A 673 2.34 0.67 5.24
CA PRO A 673 1.60 0.63 3.98
C PRO A 673 1.68 -0.72 3.25
N GLY A 674 2.68 -1.55 3.52
CA GLY A 674 2.82 -2.90 2.98
C GLY A 674 1.96 -3.96 3.67
N GLU A 675 1.39 -3.67 4.86
CA GLU A 675 0.63 -4.63 5.65
C GLU A 675 -0.84 -4.74 5.22
N ILE A 676 -1.39 -5.94 5.29
CA ILE A 676 -2.79 -6.23 4.96
C ILE A 676 -3.74 -5.85 6.10
N ALA A 677 -3.32 -6.04 7.35
CA ALA A 677 -4.16 -5.87 8.52
C ALA A 677 -4.81 -4.48 8.65
N PRO A 678 -4.09 -3.34 8.46
CA PRO A 678 -4.71 -2.01 8.53
C PRO A 678 -5.76 -1.80 7.43
N LYS A 679 -5.55 -2.35 6.23
CA LYS A 679 -6.49 -2.24 5.11
C LYS A 679 -7.78 -3.02 5.39
N LEU A 680 -7.65 -4.23 5.96
CA LEU A 680 -8.80 -5.02 6.40
C LEU A 680 -9.61 -4.27 7.47
N ALA A 681 -8.93 -3.66 8.44
CA ALA A 681 -9.57 -2.88 9.49
C ALA A 681 -10.25 -1.61 8.95
N LEU A 682 -9.62 -0.90 7.99
CA LEU A 682 -10.23 0.24 7.32
C LEU A 682 -11.43 -0.16 6.46
N GLY A 683 -11.40 -1.33 5.81
CA GLY A 683 -12.56 -1.90 5.15
C GLY A 683 -13.76 -2.09 6.09
N LEU A 684 -13.51 -2.60 7.30
CA LEU A 684 -14.53 -2.74 8.33
C LEU A 684 -15.05 -1.37 8.81
N CYS A 685 -14.16 -0.40 9.04
CA CYS A 685 -14.58 0.96 9.41
C CYS A 685 -15.45 1.59 8.31
N ALA A 686 -15.07 1.45 7.04
CA ALA A 686 -15.83 1.96 5.92
C ALA A 686 -17.23 1.32 5.84
N GLU A 687 -17.32 0.01 6.08
CA GLU A 687 -18.59 -0.71 6.07
C GLU A 687 -19.53 -0.24 7.17
N VAL A 688 -19.06 -0.14 8.43
CA VAL A 688 -19.90 0.32 9.56
C VAL A 688 -20.27 1.79 9.45
N LEU A 689 -19.48 2.60 8.75
CA LEU A 689 -19.79 4.00 8.41
C LEU A 689 -20.71 4.14 7.18
N GLY A 690 -21.14 3.02 6.57
CA GLY A 690 -22.02 3.02 5.39
C GLY A 690 -21.34 3.43 4.08
N GLN A 691 -20.02 3.49 4.02
CA GLN A 691 -19.24 3.84 2.83
C GLN A 691 -18.91 2.60 2.01
N LEU A 692 -19.93 2.02 1.38
CA LEU A 692 -19.85 0.69 0.75
C LEU A 692 -18.82 0.62 -0.38
N ASP A 693 -18.61 1.69 -1.15
CA ASP A 693 -17.62 1.71 -2.23
C ASP A 693 -16.21 1.59 -1.68
N ASN A 694 -15.88 2.39 -0.64
CA ASN A 694 -14.58 2.34 0.02
C ASN A 694 -14.34 0.99 0.70
N ALA A 695 -15.36 0.46 1.38
CA ALA A 695 -15.28 -0.87 1.98
C ALA A 695 -14.99 -1.95 0.93
N ALA A 696 -15.68 -1.90 -0.21
CA ALA A 696 -15.46 -2.84 -1.31
C ALA A 696 -14.05 -2.72 -1.91
N GLU A 697 -13.49 -1.53 -2.00
CA GLU A 697 -12.12 -1.31 -2.48
C GLU A 697 -11.10 -1.96 -1.54
N TYR A 698 -11.17 -1.67 -0.23
CA TYR A 698 -10.26 -2.26 0.75
C TYR A 698 -10.36 -3.78 0.84
N TYR A 699 -11.59 -4.31 0.95
CA TYR A 699 -11.78 -5.76 1.01
C TYR A 699 -11.35 -6.48 -0.27
N ARG A 700 -11.58 -5.88 -1.44
CA ARG A 700 -11.12 -6.43 -2.72
C ARG A 700 -9.60 -6.45 -2.79
N LEU A 701 -8.95 -5.38 -2.34
CA LEU A 701 -7.50 -5.28 -2.30
C LEU A 701 -6.90 -6.36 -1.41
N VAL A 702 -7.41 -6.51 -0.19
CA VAL A 702 -7.01 -7.57 0.75
C VAL A 702 -7.20 -8.95 0.13
N TRP A 703 -8.42 -9.26 -0.38
CA TRP A 703 -8.75 -10.56 -0.93
C TRP A 703 -7.95 -10.91 -2.19
N SER A 704 -7.72 -9.95 -3.07
CA SER A 704 -6.93 -10.17 -4.29
C SER A 704 -5.44 -10.35 -4.00
N THR A 705 -4.93 -9.75 -2.93
CA THR A 705 -3.52 -9.85 -2.55
C THR A 705 -3.25 -11.16 -1.80
N ASP A 706 -4.10 -11.48 -0.80
CA ASP A 706 -3.93 -12.68 0.04
C ASP A 706 -5.27 -13.37 0.35
N PRO A 707 -5.61 -14.45 -0.36
CA PRO A 707 -6.82 -15.23 -0.11
C PRO A 707 -6.82 -16.05 1.19
N SER A 708 -5.78 -15.96 2.02
CA SER A 708 -5.82 -16.53 3.37
C SER A 708 -6.74 -15.73 4.31
N HIS A 709 -6.99 -14.45 4.00
CA HIS A 709 -7.94 -13.59 4.70
C HIS A 709 -9.38 -13.83 4.22
N VAL A 710 -9.93 -14.98 4.59
CA VAL A 710 -11.27 -15.40 4.13
C VAL A 710 -12.37 -14.48 4.63
N GLY A 711 -12.20 -13.84 5.80
CA GLY A 711 -13.09 -12.81 6.32
C GLY A 711 -13.33 -11.68 5.33
N ALA A 712 -12.27 -11.26 4.61
CA ALA A 712 -12.36 -10.24 3.57
C ALA A 712 -13.28 -10.67 2.41
N ALA A 713 -13.30 -11.95 2.01
CA ALA A 713 -14.19 -12.44 0.96
C ALA A 713 -15.67 -12.37 1.36
N PHE A 714 -16.00 -12.79 2.59
CA PHE A 714 -17.37 -12.68 3.10
C PHE A 714 -17.81 -11.22 3.27
N ALA A 715 -16.94 -10.37 3.80
CA ALA A 715 -17.20 -8.94 3.94
C ALA A 715 -17.39 -8.27 2.58
N LEU A 716 -16.52 -8.56 1.59
CA LEU A 716 -16.66 -8.05 0.22
C LEU A 716 -18.00 -8.48 -0.39
N ALA A 717 -18.35 -9.75 -0.25
CA ALA A 717 -19.63 -10.26 -0.79
C ALA A 717 -20.83 -9.59 -0.09
N ARG A 718 -20.78 -9.35 1.22
CA ARG A 718 -21.82 -8.64 1.97
C ARG A 718 -22.01 -7.21 1.45
N VAL A 719 -20.91 -6.48 1.30
CA VAL A 719 -20.92 -5.10 0.78
C VAL A 719 -21.40 -5.05 -0.67
N GLN A 720 -20.94 -5.97 -1.52
CA GLN A 720 -21.40 -6.07 -2.93
C GLN A 720 -22.91 -6.34 -3.00
N LEU A 721 -23.45 -7.23 -2.17
CA LEU A 721 -24.88 -7.50 -2.09
C LEU A 721 -25.68 -6.29 -1.60
N ALA A 722 -25.15 -5.57 -0.60
CA ALA A 722 -25.76 -4.34 -0.09
C ALA A 722 -25.77 -3.22 -1.15
N ALA A 723 -24.72 -3.14 -1.98
CA ALA A 723 -24.60 -2.22 -3.11
C ALA A 723 -25.37 -2.69 -4.37
N GLY A 724 -25.98 -3.90 -4.36
CA GLY A 724 -26.70 -4.46 -5.49
C GLY A 724 -25.86 -5.21 -6.52
N ASP A 725 -24.53 -5.31 -6.35
CA ASP A 725 -23.64 -6.11 -7.21
C ASP A 725 -23.69 -7.60 -6.86
N ARG A 726 -24.80 -8.22 -7.18
CA ARG A 726 -25.04 -9.65 -6.95
C ARG A 726 -24.04 -10.54 -7.68
N ARG A 727 -23.68 -10.18 -8.93
CA ARG A 727 -22.76 -10.97 -9.74
C ARG A 727 -21.34 -10.92 -9.16
N GLY A 728 -20.91 -9.76 -8.69
CA GLY A 728 -19.64 -9.59 -7.98
C GLY A 728 -19.60 -10.46 -6.72
N ALA A 729 -20.64 -10.39 -5.88
CA ALA A 729 -20.73 -11.16 -4.65
C ALA A 729 -20.65 -12.68 -4.90
N VAL A 730 -21.36 -13.19 -5.91
CA VAL A 730 -21.30 -14.60 -6.30
C VAL A 730 -19.88 -14.99 -6.70
N ARG A 731 -19.23 -14.21 -7.58
CA ARG A 731 -17.83 -14.48 -8.00
C ARG A 731 -16.87 -14.46 -6.81
N THR A 732 -17.02 -13.50 -5.91
CA THR A 732 -16.19 -13.41 -4.70
C THR A 732 -16.34 -14.65 -3.84
N LEU A 733 -17.57 -15.08 -3.54
CA LEU A 733 -17.83 -16.28 -2.74
C LEU A 733 -17.34 -17.57 -3.42
N GLU A 734 -17.48 -17.64 -4.75
CA GLU A 734 -17.01 -18.79 -5.55
C GLU A 734 -15.48 -18.82 -5.71
N SER A 735 -14.78 -17.73 -5.47
CA SER A 735 -13.31 -17.68 -5.49
C SER A 735 -12.66 -18.20 -4.21
N VAL A 736 -13.44 -18.49 -3.14
CA VAL A 736 -12.89 -19.09 -1.92
C VAL A 736 -12.38 -20.50 -2.26
N PRO A 737 -11.08 -20.80 -1.98
CA PRO A 737 -10.46 -22.04 -2.41
C PRO A 737 -11.01 -23.28 -1.67
N GLU A 738 -10.98 -24.42 -2.34
CA GLU A 738 -11.45 -25.70 -1.78
C GLU A 738 -10.68 -26.15 -0.52
N SER A 739 -9.44 -25.71 -0.39
CA SER A 739 -8.59 -25.98 0.77
C SER A 739 -9.03 -25.24 2.03
N SER A 740 -9.91 -24.23 1.91
CA SER A 740 -10.41 -23.46 3.04
C SER A 740 -11.48 -24.24 3.82
N ILE A 741 -11.39 -24.23 5.16
CA ILE A 741 -12.45 -24.76 6.03
C ILE A 741 -13.80 -24.04 5.86
N HIS A 742 -13.79 -22.84 5.29
CA HIS A 742 -14.97 -22.01 5.00
C HIS A 742 -15.53 -22.22 3.59
N TYR A 743 -14.94 -23.11 2.79
CA TYR A 743 -15.39 -23.38 1.42
C TYR A 743 -16.88 -23.70 1.35
N THR A 744 -17.35 -24.63 2.16
CA THR A 744 -18.79 -25.02 2.19
C THR A 744 -19.69 -23.84 2.55
N ALA A 745 -19.31 -23.03 3.55
CA ALA A 745 -20.06 -21.83 3.94
C ALA A 745 -20.13 -20.80 2.79
N ALA A 746 -19.01 -20.56 2.11
CA ALA A 746 -18.95 -19.64 0.98
C ALA A 746 -19.84 -20.12 -0.19
N ARG A 747 -19.84 -21.42 -0.50
CA ARG A 747 -20.69 -22.00 -1.56
C ARG A 747 -22.18 -21.92 -1.21
N VAL A 748 -22.55 -22.18 0.05
CA VAL A 748 -23.92 -22.00 0.56
C VAL A 748 -24.35 -20.53 0.42
N ALA A 749 -23.48 -19.60 0.80
CA ALA A 749 -23.72 -18.18 0.65
C ALA A 749 -23.88 -17.77 -0.84
N ALA A 750 -23.07 -18.34 -1.75
CA ALA A 750 -23.18 -18.11 -3.19
C ALA A 750 -24.53 -18.58 -3.77
N VAL A 751 -25.01 -19.76 -3.38
CA VAL A 751 -26.34 -20.26 -3.75
C VAL A 751 -27.43 -19.27 -3.31
N ARG A 752 -27.38 -18.82 -2.07
CA ARG A 752 -28.34 -17.84 -1.54
C ARG A 752 -28.21 -16.48 -2.19
N ALA A 753 -26.98 -16.03 -2.50
CA ALA A 753 -26.74 -14.79 -3.24
C ALA A 753 -27.37 -14.80 -4.64
N ARG A 754 -27.41 -15.96 -5.32
CA ARG A 754 -28.09 -16.11 -6.63
C ARG A 754 -29.59 -15.98 -6.53
N LEU A 755 -30.21 -16.45 -5.45
CA LEU A 755 -31.64 -16.71 -5.41
C LEU A 755 -32.46 -15.75 -4.54
N ARG A 756 -31.93 -15.31 -3.38
CA ARG A 756 -32.74 -14.57 -2.39
C ARG A 756 -33.07 -13.16 -2.84
N HIS A 757 -34.28 -12.70 -2.47
CA HIS A 757 -34.85 -11.39 -2.80
C HIS A 757 -34.78 -11.05 -4.30
N ARG A 758 -34.87 -12.08 -5.15
CA ARG A 758 -34.96 -11.90 -6.57
C ARG A 758 -36.44 -12.01 -7.01
N THR A 759 -36.89 -11.08 -7.86
CA THR A 759 -38.23 -11.16 -8.42
C THR A 759 -38.22 -12.25 -9.48
N ALA A 760 -38.92 -13.35 -9.22
CA ALA A 760 -39.07 -14.43 -10.19
C ALA A 760 -40.03 -13.98 -11.29
N VAL A 761 -39.54 -13.26 -12.30
CA VAL A 761 -40.32 -12.85 -13.47
C VAL A 761 -40.04 -13.86 -14.60
N ALA A 762 -41.07 -14.30 -15.29
CA ALA A 762 -40.99 -15.29 -16.37
C ALA A 762 -39.93 -14.94 -17.45
N SER A 763 -39.76 -13.65 -17.73
CA SER A 763 -38.83 -13.13 -18.72
C SER A 763 -37.38 -13.05 -18.24
N ASP A 764 -37.05 -13.31 -16.94
CA ASP A 764 -35.69 -13.28 -16.40
C ASP A 764 -34.93 -14.56 -16.79
N THR A 765 -34.41 -14.62 -18.02
CA THR A 765 -33.60 -15.74 -18.51
C THR A 765 -32.33 -15.96 -17.64
N PRO A 766 -31.61 -14.91 -17.19
CA PRO A 766 -30.49 -15.09 -16.27
C PRO A 766 -30.86 -15.78 -14.95
N PHE A 767 -32.11 -15.68 -14.52
CA PHE A 767 -32.57 -16.35 -13.32
C PHE A 767 -32.61 -17.88 -13.47
N LEU A 768 -32.97 -18.40 -14.63
CA LEU A 768 -32.93 -19.83 -14.90
C LEU A 768 -31.47 -20.37 -14.89
N GLU A 769 -30.51 -19.58 -15.40
CA GLU A 769 -29.09 -19.93 -15.34
C GLU A 769 -28.64 -19.98 -13.88
N ASP A 770 -29.00 -19.00 -13.07
CA ASP A 770 -28.70 -18.94 -11.65
C ASP A 770 -29.34 -20.09 -10.85
N LEU A 771 -30.62 -20.46 -11.18
CA LEU A 771 -31.26 -21.63 -10.58
C LEU A 771 -30.52 -22.95 -10.91
N THR A 772 -30.09 -23.09 -12.16
CA THR A 772 -29.37 -24.29 -12.63
C THR A 772 -27.99 -24.38 -11.96
N ALA A 773 -27.25 -23.24 -11.92
CA ALA A 773 -25.96 -23.16 -11.26
C ALA A 773 -26.09 -23.42 -9.74
N ALA A 774 -27.12 -22.87 -9.08
CA ALA A 774 -27.39 -23.10 -7.66
C ALA A 774 -27.67 -24.56 -7.36
N ALA A 775 -28.49 -25.23 -8.21
CA ALA A 775 -28.75 -26.65 -8.04
C ALA A 775 -27.51 -27.53 -8.20
N GLY A 776 -26.73 -27.30 -9.26
CA GLY A 776 -25.46 -28.02 -9.45
C GLY A 776 -24.49 -27.81 -8.29
N GLN A 777 -24.47 -26.60 -7.71
CA GLN A 777 -23.62 -26.29 -6.55
C GLN A 777 -24.10 -27.04 -5.28
N VAL A 778 -25.42 -27.15 -5.06
CA VAL A 778 -25.98 -27.94 -3.92
C VAL A 778 -25.63 -29.42 -4.07
N GLU A 779 -25.69 -29.97 -5.28
CA GLU A 779 -25.30 -31.36 -5.54
C GLU A 779 -23.79 -31.59 -5.30
N ALA A 780 -22.95 -30.68 -5.80
CA ALA A 780 -21.51 -30.75 -5.60
C ALA A 780 -21.09 -30.69 -4.14
N LEU A 781 -21.79 -29.90 -3.31
CA LEU A 781 -21.49 -29.73 -1.87
C LEU A 781 -21.66 -31.01 -1.06
N GLN A 782 -22.33 -32.05 -1.58
CA GLN A 782 -22.40 -33.35 -0.95
C GLN A 782 -21.02 -33.99 -0.79
N ALA A 783 -20.15 -33.81 -1.78
CA ALA A 783 -18.77 -34.33 -1.74
C ALA A 783 -17.90 -33.62 -0.69
N TYR A 784 -18.27 -32.42 -0.31
CA TYR A 784 -17.55 -31.56 0.68
C TYR A 784 -18.14 -31.60 2.09
N GLY A 785 -18.92 -32.64 2.40
CA GLY A 785 -19.41 -32.91 3.74
C GLY A 785 -20.50 -31.94 4.23
N LEU A 786 -21.28 -31.34 3.32
CA LEU A 786 -22.44 -30.53 3.73
C LEU A 786 -23.44 -31.42 4.49
N ASP A 787 -23.76 -31.01 5.72
CA ASP A 787 -24.71 -31.70 6.59
C ASP A 787 -26.04 -31.97 5.85
N PRO A 788 -26.62 -33.21 5.96
CA PRO A 788 -27.83 -33.57 5.27
C PRO A 788 -29.02 -32.64 5.54
N ALA A 789 -29.19 -32.13 6.75
CA ALA A 789 -30.26 -31.19 7.04
C ALA A 789 -30.04 -29.82 6.41
N ARG A 790 -28.80 -29.32 6.41
CA ARG A 790 -28.44 -28.08 5.72
C ARG A 790 -28.61 -28.23 4.20
N ARG A 791 -28.21 -29.33 3.64
CA ARG A 791 -28.39 -29.64 2.21
C ARG A 791 -29.87 -29.62 1.82
N GLU A 792 -30.73 -30.31 2.58
CA GLU A 792 -32.16 -30.36 2.28
C GLU A 792 -32.88 -29.02 2.47
N ARG A 793 -32.44 -28.22 3.46
CA ARG A 793 -32.92 -26.84 3.60
C ARG A 793 -32.54 -25.98 2.37
N LEU A 794 -31.30 -26.11 1.90
CA LEU A 794 -30.82 -25.37 0.72
C LEU A 794 -31.50 -25.87 -0.56
N SER A 795 -31.73 -27.19 -0.70
CA SER A 795 -32.50 -27.77 -1.80
C SER A 795 -33.95 -27.23 -1.83
N ALA A 796 -34.59 -27.13 -0.67
CA ALA A 796 -35.90 -26.53 -0.56
C ALA A 796 -35.92 -25.03 -0.96
N GLU A 797 -34.88 -24.24 -0.61
CA GLU A 797 -34.74 -22.85 -1.05
C GLU A 797 -34.65 -22.77 -2.60
N VAL A 798 -33.83 -23.62 -3.25
CA VAL A 798 -33.68 -23.68 -4.71
C VAL A 798 -35.00 -24.10 -5.40
N LEU A 799 -35.61 -25.17 -4.91
CA LEU A 799 -36.86 -25.68 -5.49
C LEU A 799 -38.03 -24.71 -5.29
N GLY A 800 -38.05 -23.98 -4.15
CA GLY A 800 -39.04 -22.95 -3.86
C GLY A 800 -38.96 -21.78 -4.81
N CYS A 801 -37.77 -21.30 -5.06
CA CYS A 801 -37.50 -20.23 -6.03
C CYS A 801 -37.83 -20.68 -7.48
N ALA A 802 -37.53 -21.92 -7.82
CA ALA A 802 -37.88 -22.50 -9.12
C ALA A 802 -39.39 -22.61 -9.29
N LEU A 803 -40.14 -23.01 -8.23
CA LEU A 803 -41.58 -23.08 -8.25
C LEU A 803 -42.22 -21.70 -8.46
N ASP A 804 -41.73 -20.67 -7.78
CA ASP A 804 -42.19 -19.30 -7.97
C ASP A 804 -41.95 -18.82 -9.40
N TRP A 805 -40.78 -19.14 -9.98
CA TRP A 805 -40.48 -18.81 -11.38
C TRP A 805 -41.46 -19.50 -12.36
N ILE A 806 -41.73 -20.80 -12.20
CA ILE A 806 -42.71 -21.52 -13.03
C ILE A 806 -44.12 -20.93 -12.87
N LEU A 807 -44.54 -20.65 -11.64
CA LEU A 807 -45.88 -20.09 -11.35
C LEU A 807 -46.07 -18.66 -11.87
N SER A 808 -44.97 -17.92 -12.03
CA SER A 808 -44.97 -16.59 -12.67
C SER A 808 -44.99 -16.66 -14.22
N GLY A 809 -45.07 -17.86 -14.79
CA GLY A 809 -45.15 -18.10 -16.25
C GLY A 809 -43.78 -18.41 -16.90
N GLY A 810 -42.76 -18.68 -16.10
CA GLY A 810 -41.41 -19.10 -16.58
C GLY A 810 -41.51 -20.38 -17.39
N ARG A 811 -40.85 -20.41 -18.54
CA ARG A 811 -40.73 -21.59 -19.40
C ARG A 811 -39.30 -21.77 -19.86
N ALA A 812 -38.85 -23.03 -19.94
CA ALA A 812 -37.58 -23.30 -20.60
C ALA A 812 -37.65 -22.92 -22.09
N ALA A 813 -36.60 -22.36 -22.63
CA ALA A 813 -36.57 -21.90 -24.03
C ALA A 813 -36.75 -23.04 -25.04
N ASP A 814 -36.47 -24.28 -24.63
CA ASP A 814 -36.73 -25.48 -25.42
C ASP A 814 -37.70 -26.40 -24.66
N PRO A 815 -38.95 -26.53 -25.14
CA PRO A 815 -39.96 -27.40 -24.52
C PRO A 815 -39.59 -28.91 -24.63
N ALA A 816 -38.71 -29.28 -25.55
CA ALA A 816 -38.32 -30.67 -25.76
C ALA A 816 -37.23 -31.17 -24.82
N ALA A 817 -36.47 -30.22 -24.19
CA ALA A 817 -35.42 -30.55 -23.25
C ALA A 817 -36.03 -30.74 -21.85
N ARG A 818 -36.17 -32.00 -21.42
CA ARG A 818 -36.55 -32.36 -20.05
C ARG A 818 -35.46 -31.89 -19.09
N ARG A 819 -35.66 -30.74 -18.44
CA ARG A 819 -34.71 -30.23 -17.45
C ARG A 819 -35.06 -30.75 -16.06
N VAL A 820 -34.09 -31.29 -15.36
CA VAL A 820 -34.22 -31.80 -14.00
C VAL A 820 -33.44 -30.91 -13.07
N LEU A 821 -34.01 -30.49 -11.96
CA LEU A 821 -33.40 -29.66 -10.94
C LEU A 821 -33.49 -30.42 -9.61
N LEU A 822 -32.32 -30.78 -9.04
CA LEU A 822 -32.22 -31.56 -7.79
C LEU A 822 -33.09 -32.82 -7.81
N GLY A 823 -33.06 -33.54 -8.90
CA GLY A 823 -33.85 -34.77 -9.10
C GLY A 823 -35.36 -34.55 -9.23
N SER A 824 -35.83 -33.37 -9.61
CA SER A 824 -37.22 -32.99 -9.83
C SER A 824 -37.37 -32.37 -11.20
N ASP A 825 -38.41 -32.78 -11.96
CA ASP A 825 -38.70 -32.14 -13.23
C ASP A 825 -38.99 -30.65 -13.04
N LEU A 826 -38.54 -29.80 -13.98
CA LEU A 826 -38.67 -28.35 -13.90
C LEU A 826 -40.07 -27.93 -14.41
N ASP A 827 -41.08 -28.49 -13.76
CA ASP A 827 -42.51 -28.12 -13.89
C ASP A 827 -43.16 -28.00 -12.51
N GLU A 828 -44.34 -27.44 -12.45
CA GLU A 828 -45.06 -27.23 -11.17
C GLU A 828 -45.18 -28.52 -10.38
N ARG A 829 -45.54 -29.62 -11.01
CA ARG A 829 -45.81 -30.90 -10.35
C ARG A 829 -44.51 -31.53 -9.82
N GLY A 830 -43.47 -31.56 -10.61
CA GLY A 830 -42.14 -32.10 -10.24
C GLY A 830 -41.52 -31.30 -9.10
N LEU A 831 -41.55 -29.96 -9.18
CA LEU A 831 -41.01 -29.08 -8.12
C LEU A 831 -41.80 -29.20 -6.81
N ARG A 832 -43.15 -29.36 -6.87
CA ARG A 832 -43.96 -29.58 -5.67
C ARG A 832 -43.64 -30.94 -5.02
N PHE A 833 -43.43 -32.01 -5.78
CA PHE A 833 -42.99 -33.29 -5.25
C PHE A 833 -41.55 -33.22 -4.67
N GLY A 834 -40.66 -32.45 -5.31
CA GLY A 834 -39.33 -32.17 -4.81
C GLY A 834 -39.36 -31.49 -3.43
N LEU A 835 -40.16 -30.43 -3.30
CA LEU A 835 -40.36 -29.73 -2.02
C LEU A 835 -40.96 -30.64 -0.95
N GLU A 836 -42.03 -31.42 -1.29
CA GLU A 836 -42.60 -32.38 -0.36
C GLU A 836 -41.54 -33.37 0.13
N ARG A 837 -40.71 -33.91 -0.79
CA ARG A 837 -39.64 -34.87 -0.45
C ARG A 837 -38.60 -34.24 0.48
N SER A 838 -38.11 -33.02 0.17
CA SER A 838 -37.14 -32.31 0.99
C SER A 838 -37.66 -32.03 2.40
N TYR A 839 -38.90 -31.56 2.55
CA TYR A 839 -39.50 -31.32 3.86
C TYR A 839 -39.72 -32.60 4.65
N ARG A 840 -40.11 -33.71 4.00
CA ARG A 840 -40.24 -35.01 4.67
C ARG A 840 -38.88 -35.56 5.12
N THR A 841 -37.84 -35.32 4.37
CA THR A 841 -36.47 -35.68 4.74
C THR A 841 -36.01 -34.84 5.96
N LEU A 842 -36.26 -33.52 5.93
CA LEU A 842 -35.99 -32.64 7.06
C LEU A 842 -36.75 -33.10 8.31
N ALA A 843 -38.02 -33.45 8.18
CA ALA A 843 -38.83 -33.97 9.33
C ALA A 843 -38.27 -35.27 9.93
N ARG A 844 -37.65 -36.12 9.11
CA ARG A 844 -36.95 -37.34 9.63
C ARG A 844 -35.65 -36.99 10.36
N LEU A 845 -34.97 -35.95 9.95
CA LEU A 845 -33.71 -35.50 10.53
C LEU A 845 -33.92 -34.58 11.76
N ALA A 846 -35.12 -34.06 11.96
CA ALA A 846 -35.43 -33.11 13.05
C ALA A 846 -35.31 -33.78 14.42
N PRO A 847 -34.59 -33.17 15.39
CA PRO A 847 -34.39 -33.69 16.72
C PRO A 847 -35.63 -33.57 17.59
N GLY A 848 -36.47 -32.54 17.40
CA GLY A 848 -37.66 -32.23 18.19
C GLY A 848 -38.98 -32.66 17.58
N GLY A 849 -39.98 -33.03 18.43
CA GLY A 849 -41.32 -33.42 17.96
C GLY A 849 -42.08 -32.26 17.30
N GLU A 850 -42.04 -31.07 17.83
CA GLU A 850 -42.70 -29.89 17.35
C GLU A 850 -42.14 -29.47 15.95
N GLU A 851 -40.79 -29.41 15.83
CA GLU A 851 -40.12 -29.13 14.55
C GLU A 851 -40.51 -30.16 13.47
N ARG A 852 -40.57 -31.43 13.88
CA ARG A 852 -41.00 -32.52 12.98
C ARG A 852 -42.43 -32.32 12.48
N ILE A 853 -43.36 -31.91 13.35
CA ILE A 853 -44.75 -31.65 12.98
C ILE A 853 -44.84 -30.48 12.01
N ASP A 854 -44.12 -29.35 12.31
CA ASP A 854 -44.08 -28.17 11.43
C ASP A 854 -43.55 -28.53 10.03
N LEU A 855 -42.46 -29.29 9.98
CA LEU A 855 -41.87 -29.73 8.71
C LEU A 855 -42.80 -30.65 7.92
N VAL A 856 -43.59 -31.54 8.55
CA VAL A 856 -44.59 -32.35 7.90
C VAL A 856 -45.76 -31.51 7.38
N GLU A 857 -46.19 -30.51 8.18
CA GLU A 857 -47.23 -29.57 7.73
C GLU A 857 -46.76 -28.76 6.52
N ARG A 858 -45.50 -28.31 6.51
CA ARG A 858 -44.89 -27.64 5.34
C ARG A 858 -44.83 -28.56 4.12
N ALA A 859 -44.45 -29.85 4.31
CA ALA A 859 -44.45 -30.82 3.22
C ALA A 859 -45.89 -30.98 2.60
N ASN A 860 -46.94 -31.06 3.46
CA ASN A 860 -48.29 -31.16 3.02
C ASN A 860 -48.82 -29.94 2.25
N ARG A 861 -48.32 -28.73 2.59
CA ARG A 861 -48.66 -27.49 1.88
C ARG A 861 -48.17 -27.49 0.43
N TYR A 862 -47.10 -28.14 0.11
CA TYR A 862 -46.54 -28.24 -1.22
C TYR A 862 -47.05 -29.45 -2.01
N ARG A 863 -47.56 -30.48 -1.38
CA ARG A 863 -48.03 -31.71 -2.04
C ARG A 863 -48.97 -31.41 -3.20
N PRO A 864 -48.73 -31.95 -4.41
CA PRO A 864 -49.66 -31.78 -5.54
C PRO A 864 -51.07 -32.33 -5.22
N ARG A 865 -52.13 -31.69 -5.72
CA ARG A 865 -53.47 -32.26 -5.64
C ARG A 865 -53.56 -33.39 -6.64
N THR A 866 -53.85 -34.59 -6.17
CA THR A 866 -54.26 -35.71 -7.00
C THR A 866 -55.77 -35.72 -7.04
N TRP A 867 -56.34 -35.60 -8.23
CA TRP A 867 -57.74 -35.87 -8.40
C TRP A 867 -57.85 -37.40 -8.31
N VAL A 868 -58.41 -37.87 -7.23
CA VAL A 868 -58.87 -39.26 -7.11
C VAL A 868 -60.37 -39.18 -7.01
#